data_7b8a374fdefe6425d9f82d5eefbc8514
#
_entry.id   7b8a374fdefe6425d9f82d5eefbc8514
#
_cell.length_a   1.000
_cell.length_b   1.000
_cell.length_c   1.000
_cell.angle_alpha   90.00
_cell.angle_beta   90.00
_cell.angle_gamma   90.00
#
_symmetry.space_group_name_H-M   'P 1'
#
loop_
_entity.id
_entity.type
_entity.pdbx_description
1 polymer ?
#
loop_
_entity_poly.entity_id
_entity_poly.type
_entity_poly.pdbx_seq_one_letter_code
_entity_poly.pdbx_strand_id
1 'polypeptide(L)'
;MESGSTGGGIRDMHSGQDTRDTEDMQGTGKTQDTEPSPAAGKPEPGARNPSGRGKFMHMWTLYRDMVITIAVGAVCIILWAAGSAGHSRALITAASVIVGILSVYIAGIVMRNIMQSLKSGNVGTDMLVIIALISTLATGQIAAAWILCVMVCTGDVIETFAEHRAKNSISALAEAAPVTANVITGKFKDPKEALSSQWQTRDVADVRLGDTLLVRPGETVPVDGELLTEFAELNVSMINGEPLPQRALVGDRLMSGSVNGQTSLVMKVTAVSADSQYQKIIDLVASAETTKAPVVRFADRIAVPFTIAALLIGIIAWIITRDPIRFTQVMVLATPCPLLISAPVAFMGGTNRLARAHIIIKNQSVIESLTHVTHVFFDKTGTLTTTQPQVTQVELLPSWAAPDRRINGSWIIRAAGSIEAYSMHILAKGISAAGRREDAFFGTERMIARDVSELPGQGLSAQIEGYQVRVGRLDFVDIMGAHTTGDFSPLRADEMATYISVNGELAARLTLRDVPRSNAREVISQFRRQGVKHVTMLTGDRPESTAVVAEDVGITDVRAALLPEDKYNAVRYAKKADKDKNVTTMMVGDGVNDAPVLAAADVSVAMTDGSNTAASQTAQIVIMNDDLSGINKAITISRRTVRIMLQAVVGGLAAALVFMVVSSFGVIPTIIGALIQELIDASSILWALRAAFDSRGSR
;
A
#
# COMPACT_ATOMS: atom_id res chain seq x y z
N MET A 1 18.14 -64.73 -27.45
CA MET A 1 16.87 -65.16 -28.04
C MET A 1 16.24 -63.89 -28.49
N GLU A 2 16.55 -63.56 -29.69
CA GLU A 2 15.70 -63.58 -30.91
C GLU A 2 14.71 -62.47 -30.88
N SER A 3 14.94 -61.44 -31.67
CA SER A 3 14.72 -61.27 -33.12
C SER A 3 13.33 -60.75 -33.37
N GLY A 4 13.06 -59.76 -34.11
CA GLY A 4 13.43 -59.25 -35.38
C GLY A 4 12.55 -58.05 -35.69
N SER A 5 13.02 -56.99 -36.31
CA SER A 5 13.19 -56.85 -37.76
C SER A 5 11.89 -56.57 -38.51
N THR A 6 11.82 -55.47 -39.12
CA THR A 6 11.75 -54.99 -40.54
C THR A 6 10.76 -53.83 -40.59
N GLY A 7 10.94 -52.70 -41.26
CA GLY A 7 11.77 -52.36 -42.39
C GLY A 7 10.96 -51.58 -43.40
N GLY A 8 11.51 -50.50 -43.94
CA GLY A 8 11.20 -49.97 -45.26
C GLY A 8 10.09 -48.87 -45.31
N GLY A 9 10.21 -47.80 -45.99
CA GLY A 9 11.05 -47.43 -47.07
C GLY A 9 10.85 -45.98 -47.50
N ILE A 10 11.87 -45.48 -48.00
CA ILE A 10 12.16 -44.22 -48.67
C ILE A 10 11.27 -44.02 -49.90
N ARG A 11 10.86 -42.79 -50.21
CA ARG A 11 10.96 -42.20 -51.56
C ARG A 11 10.80 -40.71 -51.54
N ASP A 12 11.89 -40.08 -51.92
CA ASP A 12 12.11 -38.79 -52.55
C ASP A 12 11.11 -38.47 -53.67
N MET A 13 10.90 -37.22 -53.99
CA MET A 13 11.32 -36.52 -55.19
C MET A 13 10.55 -35.20 -55.43
N HIS A 14 11.37 -34.19 -55.59
CA HIS A 14 11.46 -33.17 -56.65
C HIS A 14 10.42 -32.04 -56.72
N SER A 15 10.90 -30.81 -56.44
CA SER A 15 11.36 -29.77 -57.41
C SER A 15 10.31 -29.24 -58.42
N GLY A 16 10.22 -27.95 -58.48
CA GLY A 16 9.60 -27.18 -59.56
C GLY A 16 9.51 -25.72 -59.29
N GLN A 17 10.51 -24.95 -59.74
CA GLN A 17 10.43 -23.55 -60.06
C GLN A 17 9.37 -23.30 -61.14
N ASP A 18 8.61 -22.19 -61.10
CA ASP A 18 8.74 -21.13 -62.10
C ASP A 18 7.77 -19.95 -61.85
N THR A 19 8.32 -18.80 -61.82
CA THR A 19 8.17 -17.49 -62.52
C THR A 19 6.80 -17.05 -63.05
N ARG A 20 6.53 -15.76 -62.77
CA ARG A 20 5.89 -14.69 -63.56
C ARG A 20 4.37 -14.82 -63.82
N ASP A 21 3.60 -13.84 -63.39
CA ASP A 21 3.32 -12.65 -64.19
C ASP A 21 2.53 -11.60 -63.39
N THR A 22 2.84 -10.35 -63.69
CA THR A 22 2.16 -9.11 -63.38
C THR A 22 0.82 -9.04 -64.03
N GLU A 23 -0.21 -8.49 -63.36
CA GLU A 23 -1.16 -7.56 -63.96
C GLU A 23 -2.02 -6.83 -62.93
N ASP A 24 -2.21 -5.57 -63.19
CA ASP A 24 -2.96 -4.54 -62.50
C ASP A 24 -4.44 -4.90 -62.33
N MET A 25 -5.04 -4.58 -61.15
CA MET A 25 -6.41 -4.03 -61.11
C MET A 25 -6.64 -3.17 -59.89
N GLN A 26 -6.91 -1.92 -60.15
CA GLN A 26 -7.48 -0.95 -59.21
C GLN A 26 -8.79 -1.44 -58.59
N GLY A 27 -8.88 -1.40 -57.28
CA GLY A 27 -10.11 -1.67 -56.54
C GLY A 27 -10.14 -0.91 -55.23
N THR A 28 -10.93 0.14 -55.20
CA THR A 28 -11.26 1.01 -54.08
C THR A 28 -11.59 0.22 -52.80
N GLY A 29 -10.74 0.26 -51.80
CA GLY A 29 -11.01 -0.27 -50.45
C GLY A 29 -10.99 0.87 -49.44
N LYS A 30 -12.15 1.14 -48.86
CA LYS A 30 -12.33 2.06 -47.73
C LYS A 30 -11.43 1.64 -46.57
N THR A 31 -10.47 2.50 -46.21
CA THR A 31 -9.78 2.48 -44.96
C THR A 31 -10.75 2.77 -43.83
N GLN A 32 -11.01 1.79 -42.98
CA GLN A 32 -11.58 2.02 -41.66
C GLN A 32 -10.49 2.67 -40.81
N ASP A 33 -10.66 3.96 -40.54
CA ASP A 33 -9.95 4.69 -39.53
C ASP A 33 -10.25 4.07 -38.15
N THR A 34 -9.28 3.38 -37.58
CA THR A 34 -9.28 3.07 -36.14
C THR A 34 -8.94 4.35 -35.42
N GLU A 35 -9.94 4.97 -34.81
CA GLU A 35 -9.76 6.07 -33.87
C GLU A 35 -8.80 5.66 -32.75
N PRO A 36 -7.80 6.51 -32.40
CA PRO A 36 -6.98 6.27 -31.21
C PRO A 36 -7.83 6.49 -29.98
N SER A 37 -7.76 5.53 -29.06
CA SER A 37 -8.27 5.59 -27.69
C SER A 37 -7.97 6.97 -27.07
N PRO A 38 -8.91 7.63 -26.38
CA PRO A 38 -8.67 8.94 -25.80
C PRO A 38 -7.56 8.87 -24.76
N ALA A 39 -6.50 9.60 -25.03
CA ALA A 39 -5.40 9.85 -24.12
C ALA A 39 -5.96 10.33 -22.78
N ALA A 40 -5.39 9.77 -21.71
CA ALA A 40 -5.61 10.20 -20.33
C ALA A 40 -5.58 11.73 -20.24
N GLY A 41 -6.70 12.31 -19.82
CA GLY A 41 -6.84 13.74 -19.64
C GLY A 41 -5.75 14.25 -18.69
N LYS A 42 -5.02 15.27 -19.15
CA LYS A 42 -4.12 16.05 -18.31
C LYS A 42 -4.89 16.52 -17.08
N PRO A 43 -4.34 16.42 -15.86
CA PRO A 43 -4.96 17.04 -14.69
C PRO A 43 -5.01 18.56 -14.91
N GLU A 44 -6.18 19.15 -14.74
CA GLU A 44 -6.34 20.60 -14.77
C GLU A 44 -5.47 21.24 -13.68
N PRO A 45 -4.69 22.29 -13.98
CA PRO A 45 -3.92 23.01 -12.98
C PRO A 45 -4.86 23.91 -12.17
N GLY A 46 -4.94 23.65 -10.87
CA GLY A 46 -5.48 24.63 -9.93
C GLY A 46 -6.85 24.31 -9.34
N ALA A 47 -6.96 23.25 -8.55
CA ALA A 47 -7.99 23.18 -7.51
C ALA A 47 -7.67 24.21 -6.43
N ARG A 48 -8.09 25.45 -6.64
CA ARG A 48 -8.15 26.49 -5.60
C ARG A 48 -8.95 25.93 -4.43
N ASN A 49 -8.35 25.96 -3.25
CA ASN A 49 -8.98 25.67 -1.97
C ASN A 49 -10.40 26.28 -1.96
N PRO A 50 -11.49 25.50 -1.86
CA PRO A 50 -12.83 26.07 -1.93
C PRO A 50 -12.99 26.99 -0.75
N SER A 51 -13.31 28.26 -1.04
CA SER A 51 -13.71 29.27 -0.05
C SER A 51 -14.75 28.64 0.89
N GLY A 52 -14.82 29.05 2.16
CA GLY A 52 -15.73 28.46 3.17
C GLY A 52 -17.20 28.31 2.70
N ARG A 53 -17.63 29.06 1.69
CA ARG A 53 -18.92 28.92 0.99
C ARG A 53 -18.98 27.60 0.16
N GLY A 54 -17.91 27.17 -0.46
CA GLY A 54 -17.88 25.89 -1.24
C GLY A 54 -17.96 24.67 -0.33
N LYS A 55 -17.27 24.66 0.81
CA LYS A 55 -17.36 23.60 1.82
C LYS A 55 -18.76 23.50 2.42
N PHE A 56 -19.39 24.65 2.71
CA PHE A 56 -20.77 24.70 3.24
C PHE A 56 -21.78 24.19 2.20
N MET A 57 -21.65 24.57 0.93
CA MET A 57 -22.53 24.12 -0.15
C MET A 57 -22.44 22.63 -0.41
N HIS A 58 -21.24 22.05 -0.36
CA HIS A 58 -21.03 20.60 -0.51
C HIS A 58 -21.61 19.83 0.69
N MET A 59 -21.40 20.32 1.90
CA MET A 59 -21.96 19.74 3.11
C MET A 59 -23.50 19.86 3.14
N TRP A 60 -24.06 20.95 2.63
CA TRP A 60 -25.51 21.14 2.51
C TRP A 60 -26.15 20.11 1.54
N THR A 61 -25.53 19.84 0.37
CA THR A 61 -26.07 18.85 -0.55
C THR A 61 -26.08 17.44 0.04
N LEU A 62 -25.10 17.12 0.90
CA LEU A 62 -24.97 15.84 1.57
C LEU A 62 -26.08 15.60 2.62
N TYR A 63 -26.38 16.63 3.43
CA TYR A 63 -27.36 16.53 4.51
C TYR A 63 -28.78 16.96 4.10
N ARG A 64 -28.94 17.50 2.90
CA ARG A 64 -30.19 18.10 2.44
C ARG A 64 -31.38 17.16 2.58
N ASP A 65 -31.25 15.94 2.10
CA ASP A 65 -32.35 14.97 2.06
C ASP A 65 -32.71 14.50 3.46
N MET A 66 -31.75 14.34 4.36
CA MET A 66 -31.98 14.06 5.78
C MET A 66 -32.69 15.24 6.48
N VAL A 67 -32.22 16.47 6.26
CA VAL A 67 -32.83 17.67 6.86
C VAL A 67 -34.26 17.85 6.36
N ILE A 68 -34.52 17.65 5.06
CA ILE A 68 -35.87 17.73 4.49
C ILE A 68 -36.76 16.65 5.14
N THR A 69 -36.29 15.43 5.25
CA THR A 69 -37.06 14.31 5.83
C THR A 69 -37.41 14.56 7.30
N ILE A 70 -36.49 15.08 8.09
CA ILE A 70 -36.73 15.46 9.49
C ILE A 70 -37.71 16.63 9.59
N ALA A 71 -37.53 17.67 8.77
CA ALA A 71 -38.41 18.85 8.75
C ALA A 71 -39.86 18.48 8.36
N VAL A 72 -40.02 17.63 7.34
CA VAL A 72 -41.30 17.10 6.92
C VAL A 72 -41.98 16.32 8.06
N GLY A 73 -41.21 15.48 8.76
CA GLY A 73 -41.70 14.74 9.91
C GLY A 73 -42.20 15.66 11.05
N ALA A 74 -41.44 16.69 11.37
CA ALA A 74 -41.86 17.66 12.38
C ALA A 74 -43.18 18.36 12.00
N VAL A 75 -43.30 18.78 10.74
CA VAL A 75 -44.55 19.37 10.21
C VAL A 75 -45.71 18.36 10.29
N CYS A 76 -45.49 17.11 9.90
CA CYS A 76 -46.52 16.08 9.95
C CYS A 76 -46.95 15.73 11.37
N ILE A 77 -46.04 15.71 12.34
CA ILE A 77 -46.35 15.52 13.77
C ILE A 77 -47.24 16.69 14.27
N ILE A 78 -46.95 17.95 13.90
CA ILE A 78 -47.74 19.13 14.28
C ILE A 78 -49.13 19.03 13.65
N LEU A 79 -49.22 18.72 12.34
CA LEU A 79 -50.49 18.55 11.66
C LEU A 79 -51.34 17.45 12.24
N TRP A 80 -50.74 16.31 12.59
CA TRP A 80 -51.41 15.19 13.23
C TRP A 80 -51.90 15.55 14.64
N ALA A 81 -51.07 16.21 15.45
CA ALA A 81 -51.42 16.63 16.79
C ALA A 81 -52.57 17.68 16.75
N ALA A 82 -52.49 18.68 15.85
CA ALA A 82 -53.56 19.64 15.67
C ALA A 82 -54.85 18.99 15.12
N GLY A 83 -54.72 18.05 14.21
CA GLY A 83 -55.85 17.30 13.66
C GLY A 83 -56.55 16.41 14.69
N SER A 84 -55.77 15.76 15.56
CA SER A 84 -56.29 14.93 16.64
C SER A 84 -56.95 15.75 17.73
N ALA A 85 -56.39 16.90 18.15
CA ALA A 85 -56.95 17.79 19.14
C ALA A 85 -58.19 18.53 18.61
N GLY A 86 -58.19 18.96 17.32
CA GLY A 86 -59.30 19.67 16.68
C GLY A 86 -60.32 18.77 15.97
N HIS A 87 -60.22 17.45 16.07
CA HIS A 87 -61.07 16.43 15.36
C HIS A 87 -61.15 16.67 13.86
N SER A 88 -60.10 17.29 13.24
CA SER A 88 -60.07 17.60 11.83
C SER A 88 -59.42 16.46 11.02
N ARG A 89 -60.25 15.66 10.35
CA ARG A 89 -59.78 14.61 9.43
C ARG A 89 -58.93 15.13 8.30
N ALA A 90 -59.20 16.37 7.86
CA ALA A 90 -58.43 17.03 6.77
C ALA A 90 -56.95 17.20 7.10
N LEU A 91 -56.61 17.60 8.33
CA LEU A 91 -55.20 17.76 8.76
C LEU A 91 -54.46 16.43 8.85
N ILE A 92 -55.12 15.38 9.33
CA ILE A 92 -54.55 14.04 9.40
C ILE A 92 -54.30 13.49 7.98
N THR A 93 -55.28 13.68 7.09
CA THR A 93 -55.12 13.27 5.67
C THR A 93 -54.00 14.06 4.99
N ALA A 94 -53.89 15.37 5.23
CA ALA A 94 -52.79 16.17 4.69
C ALA A 94 -51.42 15.69 5.16
N ALA A 95 -51.24 15.34 6.45
CA ALA A 95 -50.01 14.75 6.95
C ALA A 95 -49.68 13.43 6.24
N SER A 96 -50.70 12.57 6.04
CA SER A 96 -50.50 11.27 5.36
C SER A 96 -50.07 11.44 3.89
N VAL A 97 -50.66 12.40 3.18
CA VAL A 97 -50.31 12.70 1.78
C VAL A 97 -48.88 13.24 1.69
N ILE A 98 -48.47 14.12 2.60
CA ILE A 98 -47.11 14.68 2.62
C ILE A 98 -46.08 13.60 2.82
N VAL A 99 -46.28 12.68 3.79
CA VAL A 99 -45.38 11.53 4.00
C VAL A 99 -45.40 10.58 2.78
N GLY A 100 -46.55 10.39 2.17
CA GLY A 100 -46.68 9.59 0.95
C GLY A 100 -45.82 10.15 -0.20
N ILE A 101 -45.87 11.45 -0.42
CA ILE A 101 -45.05 12.14 -1.45
C ILE A 101 -43.56 11.99 -1.12
N LEU A 102 -43.18 12.19 0.15
CA LEU A 102 -41.80 12.01 0.60
C LEU A 102 -41.32 10.57 0.36
N SER A 103 -42.17 9.58 0.72
CA SER A 103 -41.81 8.17 0.54
C SER A 103 -41.62 7.80 -0.93
N VAL A 104 -42.44 8.35 -1.84
CA VAL A 104 -42.29 8.15 -3.30
C VAL A 104 -41.01 8.80 -3.80
N TYR A 105 -40.67 10.01 -3.30
CA TYR A 105 -39.44 10.70 -3.65
C TYR A 105 -38.19 9.88 -3.22
N ILE A 106 -38.15 9.41 -1.95
CA ILE A 106 -37.06 8.57 -1.45
C ILE A 106 -36.98 7.23 -2.20
N ALA A 107 -38.12 6.57 -2.45
CA ALA A 107 -38.18 5.34 -3.25
C ALA A 107 -37.60 5.56 -4.67
N GLY A 108 -37.85 6.72 -5.26
CA GLY A 108 -37.29 7.12 -6.57
C GLY A 108 -35.75 7.24 -6.54
N ILE A 109 -35.19 7.81 -5.47
CA ILE A 109 -33.72 7.87 -5.26
C ILE A 109 -33.13 6.47 -5.14
N VAL A 110 -33.70 5.63 -4.26
CA VAL A 110 -33.27 4.25 -4.06
C VAL A 110 -33.37 3.44 -5.36
N MET A 111 -34.47 3.56 -6.09
CA MET A 111 -34.65 2.88 -7.40
C MET A 111 -33.60 3.30 -8.41
N ARG A 112 -33.27 4.59 -8.47
CA ARG A 112 -32.18 5.08 -9.35
C ARG A 112 -30.84 4.46 -8.98
N ASN A 113 -30.53 4.36 -7.69
CA ASN A 113 -29.30 3.75 -7.19
C ASN A 113 -29.26 2.24 -7.52
N ILE A 114 -30.38 1.52 -7.36
CA ILE A 114 -30.49 0.11 -7.76
C ILE A 114 -30.26 -0.06 -9.27
N MET A 115 -30.86 0.80 -10.11
CA MET A 115 -30.67 0.72 -11.56
C MET A 115 -29.21 0.98 -11.98
N GLN A 116 -28.51 1.86 -11.28
CA GLN A 116 -27.08 2.09 -11.51
C GLN A 116 -26.24 0.89 -11.07
N SER A 117 -26.55 0.28 -9.94
CA SER A 117 -25.89 -0.92 -9.43
C SER A 117 -26.11 -2.14 -10.33
N LEU A 118 -27.32 -2.32 -10.88
CA LEU A 118 -27.62 -3.37 -11.83
C LEU A 118 -26.85 -3.22 -13.15
N LYS A 119 -26.67 -1.98 -13.64
CA LYS A 119 -25.84 -1.72 -14.84
C LYS A 119 -24.36 -2.06 -14.61
N SER A 120 -23.87 -2.00 -13.37
CA SER A 120 -22.51 -2.41 -12.99
C SER A 120 -22.40 -3.91 -12.65
N GLY A 121 -23.48 -4.69 -12.81
CA GLY A 121 -23.49 -6.14 -12.58
C GLY A 121 -23.65 -6.56 -11.10
N ASN A 122 -23.98 -5.62 -10.21
CA ASN A 122 -24.20 -5.89 -8.80
C ASN A 122 -25.71 -5.94 -8.51
N VAL A 123 -26.17 -7.02 -7.87
CA VAL A 123 -27.56 -7.13 -7.39
C VAL A 123 -27.63 -6.45 -6.03
N GLY A 124 -28.18 -5.23 -5.98
CA GLY A 124 -28.33 -4.46 -4.74
C GLY A 124 -29.34 -5.08 -3.77
N THR A 125 -29.04 -4.97 -2.49
CA THR A 125 -29.92 -5.39 -1.38
C THR A 125 -31.08 -4.43 -1.10
N ASP A 126 -31.09 -3.29 -1.75
CA ASP A 126 -32.01 -2.17 -1.50
C ASP A 126 -33.45 -2.44 -1.92
N MET A 127 -33.70 -3.58 -2.64
CA MET A 127 -35.06 -4.00 -3.02
C MET A 127 -35.98 -4.17 -1.80
N LEU A 128 -35.45 -4.64 -0.64
CA LEU A 128 -36.26 -4.80 0.57
C LEU A 128 -36.75 -3.48 1.13
N VAL A 129 -35.95 -2.40 1.01
CA VAL A 129 -36.35 -1.06 1.44
C VAL A 129 -37.55 -0.56 0.61
N ILE A 130 -37.53 -0.76 -0.71
CA ILE A 130 -38.65 -0.39 -1.59
C ILE A 130 -39.91 -1.20 -1.22
N ILE A 131 -39.77 -2.51 -1.02
CA ILE A 131 -40.89 -3.38 -0.62
C ILE A 131 -41.45 -2.94 0.73
N ALA A 132 -40.58 -2.58 1.71
CA ALA A 132 -40.99 -2.09 3.02
C ALA A 132 -41.75 -0.74 2.89
N LEU A 133 -41.26 0.21 2.07
CA LEU A 133 -41.95 1.49 1.83
C LEU A 133 -43.31 1.29 1.17
N ILE A 134 -43.40 0.46 0.13
CA ILE A 134 -44.66 0.16 -0.54
C ILE A 134 -45.64 -0.50 0.44
N SER A 135 -45.20 -1.48 1.22
CA SER A 135 -46.05 -2.20 2.16
C SER A 135 -46.55 -1.29 3.30
N THR A 136 -45.71 -0.39 3.82
CA THR A 136 -46.10 0.56 4.88
C THR A 136 -47.14 1.56 4.37
N LEU A 137 -46.99 2.05 3.14
CA LEU A 137 -47.99 2.93 2.51
C LEU A 137 -49.30 2.19 2.22
N ALA A 138 -49.23 0.98 1.65
CA ALA A 138 -50.40 0.18 1.31
C ALA A 138 -51.24 -0.22 2.56
N THR A 139 -50.57 -0.46 3.70
CA THR A 139 -51.24 -0.80 4.96
C THR A 139 -51.56 0.41 5.83
N GLY A 140 -51.32 1.64 5.35
CA GLY A 140 -51.62 2.87 6.07
C GLY A 140 -50.74 3.11 7.31
N GLN A 141 -49.56 2.49 7.37
CA GLN A 141 -48.58 2.63 8.45
C GLN A 141 -47.67 3.87 8.23
N ILE A 142 -48.27 5.06 8.15
CA ILE A 142 -47.64 6.31 7.71
C ILE A 142 -46.45 6.68 8.62
N ALA A 143 -46.55 6.53 9.92
CA ALA A 143 -45.46 6.84 10.82
C ALA A 143 -44.24 5.91 10.63
N ALA A 144 -44.47 4.62 10.35
CA ALA A 144 -43.43 3.69 10.03
C ALA A 144 -42.77 4.02 8.65
N ALA A 145 -43.56 4.42 7.65
CA ALA A 145 -43.04 4.85 6.37
C ALA A 145 -42.10 6.08 6.53
N TRP A 146 -42.47 7.04 7.37
CA TRP A 146 -41.59 8.18 7.64
C TRP A 146 -40.30 7.75 8.35
N ILE A 147 -40.35 6.88 9.38
CA ILE A 147 -39.17 6.37 10.06
C ILE A 147 -38.24 5.64 9.07
N LEU A 148 -38.79 4.82 8.14
CA LEU A 148 -38.02 4.21 7.06
C LEU A 148 -37.33 5.24 6.15
N CYS A 149 -38.01 6.34 5.82
CA CYS A 149 -37.39 7.43 5.04
C CYS A 149 -36.23 8.06 5.82
N VAL A 150 -36.39 8.30 7.14
CA VAL A 150 -35.31 8.80 8.00
C VAL A 150 -34.16 7.81 8.01
N MET A 151 -34.43 6.52 8.16
CA MET A 151 -33.44 5.45 8.17
C MET A 151 -32.59 5.42 6.90
N VAL A 152 -33.22 5.48 5.73
CA VAL A 152 -32.51 5.53 4.44
C VAL A 152 -31.59 6.74 4.34
N CYS A 153 -32.10 7.92 4.66
CA CYS A 153 -31.32 9.15 4.61
C CYS A 153 -30.17 9.16 5.64
N THR A 154 -30.40 8.59 6.85
CA THR A 154 -29.37 8.47 7.88
C THR A 154 -28.29 7.49 7.45
N GLY A 155 -28.67 6.37 6.82
CA GLY A 155 -27.75 5.39 6.24
C GLY A 155 -26.82 6.02 5.23
N ASP A 156 -27.35 6.73 4.24
CA ASP A 156 -26.57 7.44 3.22
C ASP A 156 -25.60 8.47 3.83
N VAL A 157 -26.03 9.21 4.84
CA VAL A 157 -25.19 10.19 5.55
C VAL A 157 -24.06 9.51 6.31
N ILE A 158 -24.34 8.41 7.02
CA ILE A 158 -23.33 7.65 7.77
C ILE A 158 -22.31 7.04 6.80
N GLU A 159 -22.77 6.44 5.69
CA GLU A 159 -21.90 5.88 4.66
C GLU A 159 -20.98 6.94 4.08
N THR A 160 -21.52 8.08 3.69
CA THR A 160 -20.74 9.20 3.13
C THR A 160 -19.79 9.79 4.17
N PHE A 161 -20.23 9.95 5.43
CA PHE A 161 -19.36 10.41 6.52
C PHE A 161 -18.21 9.43 6.79
N ALA A 162 -18.50 8.13 6.78
CA ALA A 162 -17.51 7.09 6.98
C ALA A 162 -16.49 7.09 5.83
N GLU A 163 -16.94 7.22 4.57
CA GLU A 163 -16.06 7.37 3.41
C GLU A 163 -15.18 8.63 3.52
N HIS A 164 -15.77 9.78 3.86
CA HIS A 164 -15.00 11.01 4.02
C HIS A 164 -13.99 10.94 5.16
N ARG A 165 -14.32 10.30 6.28
CA ARG A 165 -13.40 10.17 7.39
C ARG A 165 -12.26 9.19 7.08
N ALA A 166 -12.49 8.17 6.29
CA ALA A 166 -11.44 7.30 5.78
C ALA A 166 -10.51 8.06 4.81
N LYS A 167 -11.08 8.84 3.89
CA LYS A 167 -10.32 9.72 2.98
C LYS A 167 -9.50 10.75 3.74
N ASN A 168 -10.06 11.38 4.80
CA ASN A 168 -9.35 12.39 5.60
C ASN A 168 -8.17 11.83 6.42
N SER A 169 -8.12 10.56 6.75
CA SER A 169 -6.94 9.96 7.41
C SER A 169 -5.75 9.86 6.46
N ILE A 170 -6.00 9.76 5.18
CA ILE A 170 -5.02 9.80 4.08
C ILE A 170 -4.69 11.26 3.75
N SER A 171 -5.68 12.16 3.78
CA SER A 171 -5.49 13.61 3.65
C SER A 171 -4.55 14.20 4.70
N ALA A 172 -4.43 13.62 5.89
CA ALA A 172 -3.48 14.10 6.89
C ALA A 172 -2.02 14.00 6.42
N LEU A 173 -1.68 12.98 5.63
CA LEU A 173 -0.39 12.89 4.96
C LEU A 173 -0.28 13.94 3.84
N ALA A 174 -1.33 14.16 3.06
CA ALA A 174 -1.33 15.17 2.01
C ALA A 174 -1.35 16.61 2.56
N GLU A 175 -2.01 16.85 3.69
CA GLU A 175 -2.05 18.15 4.38
C GLU A 175 -0.72 18.49 5.07
N ALA A 176 0.11 17.49 5.41
CA ALA A 176 1.45 17.67 5.95
C ALA A 176 2.50 17.97 4.87
N ALA A 177 2.13 17.91 3.58
CA ALA A 177 3.03 18.25 2.48
C ALA A 177 3.45 19.74 2.57
N PRO A 178 4.74 20.03 2.45
CA PRO A 178 5.20 21.42 2.42
C PRO A 178 4.66 22.13 1.17
N VAL A 179 4.03 23.29 1.37
CA VAL A 179 3.44 24.09 0.30
C VAL A 179 4.43 25.15 -0.18
N THR A 180 5.37 25.56 0.66
CA THR A 180 6.35 26.63 0.36
C THR A 180 7.77 26.19 0.60
N ALA A 181 8.71 26.78 -0.13
CA ALA A 181 10.16 26.58 -0.01
C ALA A 181 10.89 27.93 0.03
N ASN A 182 11.97 28.02 0.81
CA ASN A 182 12.78 29.22 0.88
C ASN A 182 13.97 29.08 -0.10
N VAL A 183 13.84 29.69 -1.27
CA VAL A 183 14.85 29.65 -2.36
C VAL A 183 15.88 30.73 -2.13
N ILE A 184 17.16 30.37 -2.06
CA ILE A 184 18.26 31.33 -1.94
C ILE A 184 18.48 32.01 -3.28
N THR A 185 18.40 33.35 -3.31
CA THR A 185 18.53 34.15 -4.52
C THR A 185 19.92 34.80 -4.66
N GLY A 186 20.73 34.78 -3.62
CA GLY A 186 22.09 35.35 -3.60
C GLY A 186 23.12 34.39 -4.20
N LYS A 187 24.20 34.98 -4.82
CA LYS A 187 25.38 34.17 -5.16
C LYS A 187 26.24 33.97 -3.93
N PHE A 188 26.57 32.74 -3.61
CA PHE A 188 27.46 32.36 -2.52
C PHE A 188 28.59 31.49 -3.05
N LYS A 189 29.75 31.57 -2.42
CA LYS A 189 30.92 30.74 -2.76
C LYS A 189 31.05 29.52 -1.84
N ASP A 190 30.51 29.63 -0.64
CA ASP A 190 30.57 28.61 0.40
C ASP A 190 29.16 28.36 0.95
N PRO A 191 28.76 27.11 1.24
CA PRO A 191 27.49 26.80 1.92
C PRO A 191 27.25 27.56 3.24
N LYS A 192 28.31 27.96 3.96
CA LYS A 192 28.21 28.79 5.17
C LYS A 192 27.75 30.21 4.87
N GLU A 193 28.14 30.79 3.73
CA GLU A 193 27.65 32.10 3.25
C GLU A 193 26.17 32.01 2.84
N ALA A 194 25.75 30.83 2.33
CA ALA A 194 24.38 30.59 1.93
C ALA A 194 23.39 30.69 3.08
N LEU A 195 23.79 30.30 4.30
CA LEU A 195 22.96 30.43 5.52
C LEU A 195 22.61 31.88 5.86
N SER A 196 23.48 32.85 5.46
CA SER A 196 23.31 34.29 5.69
C SER A 196 22.81 35.02 4.46
N SER A 197 22.58 34.32 3.34
CA SER A 197 22.17 34.90 2.08
C SER A 197 20.68 35.26 2.07
N GLN A 198 20.31 36.21 1.20
CA GLN A 198 18.89 36.53 0.98
C GLN A 198 18.16 35.36 0.32
N TRP A 199 16.98 35.08 0.82
CA TRP A 199 16.11 34.05 0.31
C TRP A 199 14.70 34.59 0.05
N GLN A 200 13.96 33.93 -0.84
CA GLN A 200 12.60 34.25 -1.18
C GLN A 200 11.72 33.00 -0.98
N THR A 201 10.64 33.15 -0.23
CA THR A 201 9.65 32.06 -0.12
C THR A 201 8.86 31.97 -1.43
N ARG A 202 8.84 30.78 -2.02
CA ARG A 202 8.09 30.43 -3.24
C ARG A 202 7.19 29.23 -2.98
N ASP A 203 6.20 29.06 -3.84
CA ASP A 203 5.45 27.80 -3.88
C ASP A 203 6.40 26.64 -4.24
N VAL A 204 6.24 25.49 -3.60
CA VAL A 204 7.08 24.30 -3.87
C VAL A 204 6.95 23.85 -5.32
N ALA A 205 5.81 24.08 -5.96
CA ALA A 205 5.60 23.78 -7.38
C ALA A 205 6.48 24.61 -8.33
N ASP A 206 6.93 25.80 -7.87
CA ASP A 206 7.79 26.68 -8.66
C ASP A 206 9.30 26.43 -8.47
N VAL A 207 9.68 25.48 -7.60
CA VAL A 207 11.07 25.10 -7.33
C VAL A 207 11.62 24.28 -8.50
N ARG A 208 12.84 24.63 -8.93
CA ARG A 208 13.49 24.00 -10.09
C ARG A 208 14.68 23.14 -9.69
N LEU A 209 15.03 22.20 -10.55
CA LEU A 209 16.25 21.41 -10.39
C LEU A 209 17.46 22.32 -10.32
N GLY A 210 18.32 22.08 -9.32
CA GLY A 210 19.55 22.84 -9.09
C GLY A 210 19.36 24.11 -8.26
N ASP A 211 18.12 24.51 -7.92
CA ASP A 211 17.88 25.59 -6.97
C ASP A 211 18.50 25.23 -5.61
N THR A 212 18.93 26.26 -4.88
CA THR A 212 19.44 26.09 -3.52
C THR A 212 18.41 26.57 -2.53
N LEU A 213 18.07 25.71 -1.56
CA LEU A 213 17.03 25.97 -0.56
C LEU A 213 17.64 26.09 0.83
N LEU A 214 17.06 27.00 1.61
CA LEU A 214 17.27 27.10 3.05
C LEU A 214 16.10 26.42 3.77
N VAL A 215 16.39 25.43 4.63
CA VAL A 215 15.40 24.81 5.49
C VAL A 215 15.74 25.14 6.94
N ARG A 216 14.84 25.86 7.60
CA ARG A 216 15.03 26.34 8.97
C ARG A 216 14.76 25.22 9.99
N PRO A 217 15.19 25.38 11.25
CA PRO A 217 14.86 24.44 12.32
C PRO A 217 13.36 24.21 12.45
N GLY A 218 12.95 22.95 12.50
CA GLY A 218 11.54 22.54 12.58
C GLY A 218 10.75 22.63 11.27
N GLU A 219 11.33 23.14 10.20
CA GLU A 219 10.68 23.11 8.87
C GLU A 219 10.81 21.75 8.20
N THR A 220 9.86 21.44 7.37
CA THR A 220 9.86 20.23 6.54
C THR A 220 10.67 20.47 5.28
N VAL A 221 11.51 19.52 4.90
CA VAL A 221 12.25 19.51 3.63
C VAL A 221 11.25 19.48 2.47
N PRO A 222 11.22 20.52 1.60
CA PRO A 222 10.12 20.70 0.66
C PRO A 222 10.18 19.80 -0.57
N VAL A 223 11.37 19.48 -1.04
CA VAL A 223 11.66 18.62 -2.21
C VAL A 223 12.89 17.78 -1.96
N ASP A 224 13.12 16.75 -2.76
CA ASP A 224 14.34 15.94 -2.61
C ASP A 224 15.57 16.74 -3.03
N GLY A 225 16.66 16.58 -2.30
CA GLY A 225 17.90 17.30 -2.58
C GLY A 225 19.13 16.66 -1.95
N GLU A 226 20.25 17.35 -2.10
CA GLU A 226 21.56 16.99 -1.56
C GLU A 226 21.97 18.04 -0.52
N LEU A 227 22.45 17.60 0.64
CA LEU A 227 22.89 18.47 1.72
C LEU A 227 24.17 19.19 1.32
N LEU A 228 24.17 20.51 1.44
CA LEU A 228 25.34 21.36 1.20
C LEU A 228 26.03 21.80 2.48
N THR A 229 25.31 21.90 3.59
CA THR A 229 25.90 22.20 4.92
C THR A 229 26.59 20.98 5.50
N GLU A 230 27.48 21.20 6.46
CA GLU A 230 28.37 20.20 7.03
C GLU A 230 27.65 18.98 7.60
N PHE A 231 26.54 19.21 8.29
CA PHE A 231 25.64 18.17 8.77
C PHE A 231 24.23 18.72 8.98
N ALA A 232 23.26 17.82 9.06
CA ALA A 232 21.88 18.10 9.49
C ALA A 232 21.34 16.94 10.31
N GLU A 233 20.46 17.21 11.26
CA GLU A 233 19.66 16.21 11.96
C GLU A 233 18.25 16.24 11.40
N LEU A 234 17.77 15.11 10.90
CA LEU A 234 16.49 15.00 10.22
C LEU A 234 15.59 13.98 10.94
N ASN A 235 14.41 14.41 11.29
CA ASN A 235 13.36 13.48 11.72
C ASN A 235 12.64 12.95 10.47
N VAL A 236 12.91 11.69 10.16
CA VAL A 236 12.35 11.00 8.99
C VAL A 236 11.16 10.12 9.35
N SER A 237 10.62 10.23 10.57
CA SER A 237 9.55 9.39 11.09
C SER A 237 8.26 9.45 10.26
N MET A 238 7.99 10.57 9.60
CA MET A 238 6.85 10.73 8.69
C MET A 238 7.01 9.99 7.36
N ILE A 239 8.25 9.65 6.98
CA ILE A 239 8.59 9.01 5.71
C ILE A 239 8.82 7.51 5.90
N ASN A 240 9.74 7.13 6.80
CA ASN A 240 10.15 5.74 7.00
C ASN A 240 9.71 5.14 8.35
N GLY A 241 9.08 5.94 9.21
CA GLY A 241 8.59 5.47 10.52
C GLY A 241 9.64 5.33 11.61
N GLU A 242 10.90 5.69 11.35
CA GLU A 242 11.96 5.62 12.36
C GLU A 242 11.86 6.81 13.33
N PRO A 243 11.68 6.55 14.64
CA PRO A 243 11.48 7.62 15.62
C PRO A 243 12.76 8.38 16.00
N LEU A 244 13.93 7.82 15.66
CA LEU A 244 15.22 8.42 15.98
C LEU A 244 15.63 9.38 14.85
N PRO A 245 16.04 10.62 15.17
CA PRO A 245 16.59 11.54 14.18
C PRO A 245 17.83 10.95 13.49
N GLN A 246 17.90 11.07 12.18
CA GLN A 246 19.04 10.65 11.37
C GLN A 246 19.96 11.83 11.15
N ARG A 247 21.27 11.59 11.28
CA ARG A 247 22.31 12.58 10.97
C ARG A 247 22.71 12.41 9.51
N ALA A 248 22.47 13.45 8.72
CA ALA A 248 22.94 13.56 7.35
C ALA A 248 24.24 14.39 7.30
N LEU A 249 25.15 14.04 6.41
CA LEU A 249 26.42 14.74 6.17
C LEU A 249 26.37 15.41 4.78
N VAL A 250 27.30 16.34 4.55
CA VAL A 250 27.47 16.99 3.24
C VAL A 250 27.50 15.96 2.12
N GLY A 251 26.70 16.18 1.07
CA GLY A 251 26.55 15.27 -0.06
C GLY A 251 25.52 14.14 0.16
N ASP A 252 24.97 13.99 1.37
CA ASP A 252 23.92 13.01 1.61
C ASP A 252 22.59 13.49 1.00
N ARG A 253 21.80 12.51 0.54
CA ARG A 253 20.47 12.77 -0.03
C ARG A 253 19.48 13.09 1.07
N LEU A 254 18.78 14.21 0.93
CA LEU A 254 17.67 14.61 1.79
C LEU A 254 16.35 14.26 1.10
N MET A 255 15.47 13.59 1.85
CA MET A 255 14.13 13.22 1.38
C MET A 255 13.12 14.31 1.74
N SER A 256 12.30 14.70 0.76
CA SER A 256 11.14 15.57 0.98
C SER A 256 10.21 14.95 2.04
N GLY A 257 9.64 15.81 2.90
CA GLY A 257 8.80 15.36 4.02
C GLY A 257 9.58 15.08 5.32
N SER A 258 10.94 15.05 5.32
CA SER A 258 11.75 15.03 6.54
C SER A 258 11.62 16.34 7.30
N VAL A 259 11.59 16.33 8.62
CA VAL A 259 11.57 17.54 9.45
C VAL A 259 12.98 17.86 9.90
N ASN A 260 13.47 19.07 9.59
CA ASN A 260 14.79 19.52 10.00
C ASN A 260 14.88 19.70 11.53
N GLY A 261 15.99 19.30 12.13
CA GLY A 261 16.23 19.38 13.55
C GLY A 261 16.49 20.81 14.05
N GLN A 262 17.54 20.99 14.85
CA GLN A 262 17.78 22.25 15.59
C GLN A 262 18.62 23.27 14.80
N THR A 263 19.30 22.88 13.72
CA THR A 263 20.19 23.76 12.95
C THR A 263 19.64 24.00 11.56
N SER A 264 19.77 25.23 11.03
CA SER A 264 19.41 25.51 9.64
C SER A 264 20.30 24.73 8.70
N LEU A 265 19.72 24.16 7.64
CA LEU A 265 20.45 23.48 6.59
C LEU A 265 20.28 24.18 5.24
N VAL A 266 21.27 24.03 4.38
CA VAL A 266 21.22 24.42 2.97
C VAL A 266 21.32 23.16 2.12
N MET A 267 20.43 23.06 1.12
CA MET A 267 20.37 21.91 0.23
C MET A 267 20.26 22.35 -1.23
N LYS A 268 20.74 21.51 -2.13
CA LYS A 268 20.58 21.65 -3.58
C LYS A 268 19.48 20.71 -4.06
N VAL A 269 18.53 21.23 -4.83
CA VAL A 269 17.38 20.46 -5.35
C VAL A 269 17.82 19.43 -6.38
N THR A 270 17.48 18.16 -6.16
CA THR A 270 17.75 17.03 -7.06
C THR A 270 16.50 16.45 -7.72
N ALA A 271 15.30 16.76 -7.19
CA ALA A 271 14.02 16.42 -7.81
C ALA A 271 13.00 17.54 -7.60
N VAL A 272 12.19 17.83 -8.61
CA VAL A 272 11.09 18.79 -8.49
C VAL A 272 9.93 18.22 -7.67
N SER A 273 9.02 19.07 -7.20
CA SER A 273 7.90 18.67 -6.34
C SER A 273 7.10 17.48 -6.87
N ALA A 274 6.78 17.46 -8.17
CA ALA A 274 6.03 16.38 -8.81
C ALA A 274 6.76 15.02 -8.79
N ASP A 275 8.09 15.04 -8.78
CA ASP A 275 8.95 13.84 -8.78
C ASP A 275 9.54 13.54 -7.40
N SER A 276 9.16 14.34 -6.38
CA SER A 276 9.68 14.18 -5.03
C SER A 276 9.16 12.90 -4.36
N GLN A 277 9.93 12.41 -3.41
CA GLN A 277 9.62 11.19 -2.66
C GLN A 277 8.26 11.30 -1.95
N TYR A 278 8.00 12.46 -1.36
CA TYR A 278 6.74 12.71 -0.66
C TYR A 278 5.54 12.72 -1.60
N GLN A 279 5.66 13.34 -2.80
CA GLN A 279 4.59 13.32 -3.80
C GLN A 279 4.30 11.90 -4.29
N LYS A 280 5.33 11.09 -4.49
CA LYS A 280 5.17 9.67 -4.88
C LYS A 280 4.41 8.87 -3.81
N ILE A 281 4.65 9.14 -2.53
CA ILE A 281 3.89 8.54 -1.43
C ILE A 281 2.42 8.96 -1.51
N ILE A 282 2.14 10.25 -1.73
CA ILE A 282 0.77 10.76 -1.90
C ILE A 282 0.08 10.09 -3.08
N ASP A 283 0.75 9.98 -4.23
CA ASP A 283 0.20 9.37 -5.45
C ASP A 283 -0.07 7.87 -5.28
N LEU A 284 0.82 7.15 -4.60
CA LEU A 284 0.60 5.74 -4.23
C LEU A 284 -0.64 5.58 -3.36
N VAL A 285 -0.81 6.45 -2.38
CA VAL A 285 -1.96 6.45 -1.48
C VAL A 285 -3.24 6.81 -2.26
N ALA A 286 -3.21 7.84 -3.12
CA ALA A 286 -4.34 8.24 -3.97
C ALA A 286 -4.74 7.14 -4.96
N SER A 287 -3.77 6.41 -5.54
CA SER A 287 -4.04 5.27 -6.44
C SER A 287 -4.74 4.11 -5.72
N ALA A 288 -4.51 3.95 -4.42
CA ALA A 288 -5.19 2.96 -3.59
C ALA A 288 -6.69 3.25 -3.41
N GLU A 289 -7.11 4.52 -3.46
CA GLU A 289 -8.51 4.91 -3.30
C GLU A 289 -9.38 4.59 -4.53
N THR A 290 -8.81 4.56 -5.73
CA THR A 290 -9.59 4.39 -6.97
C THR A 290 -10.00 2.95 -7.27
N THR A 291 -9.40 1.97 -6.62
CA THR A 291 -9.69 0.55 -6.86
C THR A 291 -10.82 0.07 -5.96
N LYS A 292 -12.06 0.06 -6.47
CA LYS A 292 -13.23 -0.48 -5.75
C LYS A 292 -13.01 -1.96 -5.40
N ALA A 293 -13.05 -2.24 -4.10
CA ALA A 293 -12.81 -3.58 -3.56
C ALA A 293 -13.96 -4.57 -3.88
N PRO A 294 -13.66 -5.86 -4.09
CA PRO A 294 -14.67 -6.92 -4.15
C PRO A 294 -15.26 -7.30 -2.77
N VAL A 295 -15.31 -6.38 -1.81
CA VAL A 295 -16.07 -6.52 -0.55
C VAL A 295 -17.55 -6.81 -0.84
N VAL A 296 -18.03 -6.37 -1.99
CA VAL A 296 -19.34 -6.66 -2.56
C VAL A 296 -19.65 -8.17 -2.61
N ARG A 297 -18.68 -9.05 -2.86
CA ARG A 297 -18.96 -10.50 -3.02
C ARG A 297 -19.37 -11.21 -1.73
N PHE A 298 -18.85 -10.80 -0.58
CA PHE A 298 -19.26 -11.40 0.70
C PHE A 298 -20.64 -10.87 1.12
N ALA A 299 -20.86 -9.56 0.96
CA ALA A 299 -22.13 -8.93 1.21
C ALA A 299 -23.24 -9.55 0.34
N ASP A 300 -23.02 -9.67 -0.97
CA ASP A 300 -23.97 -10.27 -1.92
C ASP A 300 -24.27 -11.74 -1.60
N ARG A 301 -23.27 -12.51 -1.17
CA ARG A 301 -23.43 -13.93 -0.82
C ARG A 301 -24.36 -14.16 0.36
N ILE A 302 -24.40 -13.22 1.33
CA ILE A 302 -25.28 -13.30 2.51
C ILE A 302 -26.61 -12.57 2.25
N ALA A 303 -26.60 -11.50 1.47
CA ALA A 303 -27.77 -10.68 1.21
C ALA A 303 -28.90 -11.43 0.52
N VAL A 304 -28.59 -12.24 -0.50
CA VAL A 304 -29.61 -12.99 -1.25
C VAL A 304 -30.33 -13.99 -0.38
N PRO A 305 -29.67 -14.90 0.39
CA PRO A 305 -30.37 -15.79 1.33
C PRO A 305 -31.18 -15.03 2.39
N PHE A 306 -30.66 -13.92 2.92
CA PHE A 306 -31.38 -13.10 3.89
C PHE A 306 -32.65 -12.49 3.29
N THR A 307 -32.58 -11.94 2.08
CA THR A 307 -33.73 -11.38 1.36
C THR A 307 -34.80 -12.43 1.13
N ILE A 308 -34.40 -13.63 0.70
CA ILE A 308 -35.36 -14.74 0.49
C ILE A 308 -36.02 -15.14 1.82
N ALA A 309 -35.25 -15.28 2.88
CA ALA A 309 -35.76 -15.63 4.22
C ALA A 309 -36.75 -14.56 4.73
N ALA A 310 -36.43 -13.29 4.60
CA ALA A 310 -37.29 -12.18 5.01
C ALA A 310 -38.63 -12.19 4.26
N LEU A 311 -38.59 -12.35 2.93
CA LEU A 311 -39.78 -12.43 2.10
C LEU A 311 -40.65 -13.65 2.47
N LEU A 312 -40.02 -14.81 2.65
CA LEU A 312 -40.73 -16.02 3.06
C LEU A 312 -41.43 -15.85 4.41
N ILE A 313 -40.73 -15.33 5.43
CA ILE A 313 -41.33 -15.08 6.77
C ILE A 313 -42.50 -14.12 6.62
N GLY A 314 -42.35 -13.00 5.90
CA GLY A 314 -43.40 -12.02 5.72
C GLY A 314 -44.63 -12.57 4.96
N ILE A 315 -44.41 -13.30 3.85
CA ILE A 315 -45.48 -13.90 3.07
C ILE A 315 -46.22 -14.98 3.86
N ILE A 316 -45.47 -15.86 4.53
CA ILE A 316 -46.08 -16.93 5.41
C ILE A 316 -46.91 -16.30 6.50
N ALA A 317 -46.39 -15.28 7.18
CA ALA A 317 -47.11 -14.56 8.23
C ALA A 317 -48.44 -13.97 7.70
N TRP A 318 -48.40 -13.33 6.51
CA TRP A 318 -49.59 -12.76 5.86
C TRP A 318 -50.59 -13.85 5.48
N ILE A 319 -50.16 -14.93 4.87
CA ILE A 319 -51.10 -16.02 4.44
C ILE A 319 -51.77 -16.66 5.63
N ILE A 320 -51.02 -16.95 6.73
CA ILE A 320 -51.57 -17.61 7.93
C ILE A 320 -52.55 -16.70 8.67
N THR A 321 -52.20 -15.43 8.82
CA THR A 321 -53.00 -14.48 9.61
C THR A 321 -54.08 -13.80 8.79
N ARG A 322 -53.98 -13.84 7.43
CA ARG A 322 -54.80 -13.08 6.48
C ARG A 322 -54.79 -11.56 6.68
N ASP A 323 -53.78 -11.08 7.43
CA ASP A 323 -53.59 -9.67 7.78
C ASP A 323 -52.33 -9.15 7.08
N PRO A 324 -52.45 -8.23 6.09
CA PRO A 324 -51.30 -7.69 5.35
C PRO A 324 -50.36 -6.87 6.26
N ILE A 325 -50.84 -6.40 7.41
CA ILE A 325 -50.03 -5.67 8.38
C ILE A 325 -48.87 -6.55 8.89
N ARG A 326 -49.06 -7.88 9.00
CA ARG A 326 -47.99 -8.80 9.39
C ARG A 326 -46.84 -8.82 8.43
N PHE A 327 -47.12 -8.80 7.13
CA PHE A 327 -46.10 -8.67 6.11
C PHE A 327 -45.29 -7.37 6.30
N THR A 328 -45.99 -6.26 6.48
CA THR A 328 -45.38 -4.95 6.72
C THR A 328 -44.50 -4.93 7.97
N GLN A 329 -44.97 -5.51 9.09
CA GLN A 329 -44.25 -5.62 10.36
C GLN A 329 -42.91 -6.38 10.17
N VAL A 330 -42.89 -7.43 9.37
CA VAL A 330 -41.68 -8.18 9.03
C VAL A 330 -40.76 -7.38 8.12
N MET A 331 -41.33 -6.76 7.06
CA MET A 331 -40.54 -6.05 6.05
C MET A 331 -39.81 -4.81 6.60
N VAL A 332 -40.38 -4.13 7.59
CA VAL A 332 -39.74 -3.00 8.24
C VAL A 332 -38.46 -3.40 9.01
N LEU A 333 -38.40 -4.62 9.50
CA LEU A 333 -37.22 -5.21 10.18
C LEU A 333 -36.26 -5.92 9.22
N ALA A 334 -36.62 -6.03 7.93
CA ALA A 334 -35.90 -6.82 6.96
C ALA A 334 -34.82 -6.03 6.19
N THR A 335 -34.57 -4.77 6.55
CA THR A 335 -33.56 -3.95 5.86
C THR A 335 -32.14 -4.42 6.19
N PRO A 336 -31.32 -4.78 5.19
CA PRO A 336 -29.98 -5.33 5.42
C PRO A 336 -28.90 -4.26 5.63
N CYS A 337 -29.22 -3.12 6.24
CA CYS A 337 -28.31 -2.02 6.50
C CYS A 337 -27.03 -2.42 7.24
N PRO A 338 -27.05 -3.38 8.24
CA PRO A 338 -25.82 -3.82 8.87
C PRO A 338 -24.80 -4.40 7.89
N LEU A 339 -25.28 -5.03 6.82
CA LEU A 339 -24.43 -5.62 5.80
C LEU A 339 -23.80 -4.54 4.90
N LEU A 340 -24.59 -3.54 4.51
CA LEU A 340 -24.15 -2.49 3.58
C LEU A 340 -23.18 -1.51 4.20
N ILE A 341 -23.36 -1.15 5.47
CA ILE A 341 -22.61 -0.08 6.13
C ILE A 341 -21.47 -0.62 7.00
N SER A 342 -21.70 -1.67 7.79
CA SER A 342 -20.72 -2.14 8.77
C SER A 342 -19.48 -2.75 8.13
N ALA A 343 -19.60 -3.41 6.96
CA ALA A 343 -18.45 -3.98 6.27
C ALA A 343 -17.49 -2.90 5.76
N PRO A 344 -17.92 -1.89 4.96
CA PRO A 344 -17.07 -0.77 4.57
C PRO A 344 -16.44 -0.05 5.77
N VAL A 345 -17.20 0.24 6.82
CA VAL A 345 -16.71 0.93 8.03
C VAL A 345 -15.60 0.13 8.72
N ALA A 346 -15.74 -1.19 8.86
CA ALA A 346 -14.70 -2.02 9.43
C ALA A 346 -13.43 -2.05 8.58
N PHE A 347 -13.56 -2.19 7.24
CA PHE A 347 -12.42 -2.19 6.34
C PHE A 347 -11.70 -0.85 6.32
N MET A 348 -12.42 0.26 6.33
CA MET A 348 -11.84 1.60 6.43
C MET A 348 -11.08 1.77 7.75
N GLY A 349 -11.65 1.31 8.86
CA GLY A 349 -10.98 1.30 10.15
C GLY A 349 -9.67 0.49 10.12
N GLY A 350 -9.70 -0.68 9.48
CA GLY A 350 -8.53 -1.55 9.29
C GLY A 350 -7.46 -0.92 8.42
N THR A 351 -7.85 -0.33 7.28
CA THR A 351 -6.93 0.37 6.37
C THR A 351 -6.24 1.54 7.06
N ASN A 352 -7.00 2.36 7.79
CA ASN A 352 -6.42 3.47 8.55
C ASN A 352 -5.40 2.98 9.59
N ARG A 353 -5.68 1.88 10.27
CA ARG A 353 -4.75 1.28 11.23
C ARG A 353 -3.48 0.74 10.56
N LEU A 354 -3.60 0.14 9.37
CA LEU A 354 -2.46 -0.30 8.57
C LEU A 354 -1.61 0.89 8.11
N ALA A 355 -2.24 1.96 7.64
CA ALA A 355 -1.55 3.19 7.26
C ALA A 355 -0.75 3.81 8.43
N ARG A 356 -1.32 3.83 9.64
CA ARG A 356 -0.59 4.27 10.85
C ARG A 356 0.59 3.36 11.23
N ALA A 357 0.58 2.12 10.77
CA ALA A 357 1.70 1.18 10.92
C ALA A 357 2.67 1.23 9.72
N HIS A 358 2.61 2.28 8.88
CA HIS A 358 3.40 2.48 7.67
C HIS A 358 3.22 1.35 6.63
N ILE A 359 2.02 0.78 6.57
CA ILE A 359 1.63 -0.27 5.63
C ILE A 359 0.51 0.29 4.74
N ILE A 360 0.83 0.54 3.47
CA ILE A 360 -0.12 1.04 2.48
C ILE A 360 -0.77 -0.15 1.79
N ILE A 361 -2.09 -0.17 1.76
CA ILE A 361 -2.88 -1.15 0.99
C ILE A 361 -3.56 -0.43 -0.16
N LYS A 362 -3.25 -0.82 -1.40
CA LYS A 362 -3.84 -0.25 -2.61
C LYS A 362 -5.23 -0.79 -2.92
N ASN A 363 -5.59 -1.94 -2.37
CA ASN A 363 -6.90 -2.55 -2.60
C ASN A 363 -7.41 -3.19 -1.32
N GLN A 364 -8.59 -2.76 -0.85
CA GLN A 364 -9.19 -3.27 0.38
C GLN A 364 -9.48 -4.78 0.35
N SER A 365 -9.67 -5.39 -0.84
CA SER A 365 -9.85 -6.85 -0.97
C SER A 365 -8.66 -7.66 -0.46
N VAL A 366 -7.47 -7.04 -0.45
CA VAL A 366 -6.25 -7.67 0.04
C VAL A 366 -6.31 -7.93 1.54
N ILE A 367 -7.07 -7.10 2.30
CA ILE A 367 -7.29 -7.33 3.74
C ILE A 367 -7.93 -8.70 3.98
N GLU A 368 -8.89 -9.07 3.13
CA GLU A 368 -9.52 -10.40 3.21
C GLU A 368 -8.53 -11.50 2.79
N SER A 369 -7.85 -11.32 1.65
CA SER A 369 -6.87 -12.29 1.14
C SER A 369 -5.74 -12.56 2.14
N LEU A 370 -5.25 -11.52 2.85
CA LEU A 370 -4.23 -11.66 3.90
C LEU A 370 -4.64 -12.60 5.03
N THR A 371 -5.94 -12.74 5.30
CA THR A 371 -6.42 -13.64 6.36
C THR A 371 -6.29 -15.11 6.00
N HIS A 372 -6.21 -15.42 4.70
CA HIS A 372 -6.22 -16.77 4.14
C HIS A 372 -4.87 -17.21 3.56
N VAL A 373 -3.81 -16.39 3.69
CA VAL A 373 -2.47 -16.73 3.17
C VAL A 373 -1.97 -18.02 3.77
N THR A 374 -1.63 -18.98 2.88
CA THR A 374 -1.11 -20.30 3.21
C THR A 374 0.33 -20.53 2.71
N HIS A 375 0.71 -19.85 1.61
CA HIS A 375 2.03 -19.97 0.98
C HIS A 375 2.65 -18.59 0.85
N VAL A 376 3.86 -18.42 1.36
CA VAL A 376 4.63 -17.18 1.28
C VAL A 376 5.92 -17.43 0.52
N PHE A 377 6.14 -16.61 -0.50
CA PHE A 377 7.36 -16.60 -1.29
C PHE A 377 8.11 -15.32 -0.97
N PHE A 378 9.40 -15.44 -0.73
CA PHE A 378 10.30 -14.32 -0.51
C PHE A 378 11.36 -14.28 -1.61
N ASP A 379 11.60 -13.10 -2.15
CA ASP A 379 12.88 -12.84 -2.81
C ASP A 379 13.99 -12.79 -1.75
N LYS A 380 15.23 -13.10 -2.14
CA LYS A 380 16.38 -13.06 -1.23
C LYS A 380 16.88 -11.62 -1.05
N THR A 381 17.37 -11.03 -2.15
CA THR A 381 18.15 -9.78 -2.13
C THR A 381 17.24 -8.58 -1.91
N GLY A 382 17.60 -7.69 -0.98
CA GLY A 382 16.81 -6.51 -0.65
C GLY A 382 15.51 -6.80 0.11
N THR A 383 15.08 -8.07 0.20
CA THR A 383 13.88 -8.51 0.91
C THR A 383 14.22 -9.20 2.22
N LEU A 384 14.78 -10.40 2.18
CA LEU A 384 15.26 -11.12 3.37
C LEU A 384 16.61 -10.60 3.85
N THR A 385 17.43 -10.09 2.94
CA THR A 385 18.70 -9.43 3.22
C THR A 385 18.56 -7.91 3.08
N THR A 386 19.55 -7.19 3.57
CA THR A 386 19.68 -5.75 3.32
C THR A 386 19.97 -5.50 1.84
N THR A 387 19.53 -4.35 1.33
CA THR A 387 19.67 -3.99 -0.12
C THR A 387 21.12 -3.81 -0.55
N GLN A 388 22.03 -3.65 0.40
CA GLN A 388 23.43 -3.39 0.14
C GLN A 388 24.29 -4.43 0.86
N PRO A 389 25.26 -5.07 0.16
CA PRO A 389 26.24 -5.92 0.80
C PRO A 389 27.00 -5.14 1.89
N GLN A 390 27.18 -5.74 3.04
CA GLN A 390 27.86 -5.11 4.17
C GLN A 390 29.26 -5.65 4.34
N VAL A 391 30.22 -4.78 4.67
CA VAL A 391 31.57 -5.19 5.10
C VAL A 391 31.44 -5.91 6.44
N THR A 392 31.82 -7.18 6.46
CA THR A 392 31.77 -8.04 7.64
C THR A 392 33.14 -8.22 8.29
N GLN A 393 34.22 -8.10 7.50
CA GLN A 393 35.57 -8.29 7.98
C GLN A 393 36.57 -7.41 7.20
N VAL A 394 37.54 -6.88 7.92
CA VAL A 394 38.77 -6.25 7.38
C VAL A 394 39.93 -7.12 7.77
N GLU A 395 40.56 -7.78 6.80
CA GLU A 395 41.71 -8.69 7.04
C GLU A 395 42.97 -8.01 6.48
N LEU A 396 43.93 -7.75 7.39
CA LEU A 396 45.21 -7.16 7.02
C LEU A 396 46.20 -8.28 6.67
N LEU A 397 47.07 -8.05 5.70
CA LEU A 397 48.21 -8.91 5.51
C LEU A 397 49.14 -8.84 6.73
N PRO A 398 49.87 -9.94 7.05
CA PRO A 398 50.80 -9.97 8.23
C PRO A 398 51.81 -8.85 8.21
N SER A 399 52.27 -8.39 7.05
CA SER A 399 53.18 -7.23 6.90
C SER A 399 52.55 -5.91 7.35
N TRP A 400 51.23 -5.82 7.39
CA TRP A 400 50.48 -4.62 7.78
C TRP A 400 49.83 -4.74 9.16
N ALA A 401 49.84 -5.89 9.79
CA ALA A 401 49.19 -6.15 11.08
C ALA A 401 49.96 -5.69 12.31
N ALA A 402 51.07 -4.94 12.15
CA ALA A 402 51.89 -4.46 13.29
C ALA A 402 51.13 -3.42 14.12
N PRO A 403 51.11 -3.53 15.49
CA PRO A 403 50.29 -2.70 16.37
C PRO A 403 50.64 -1.19 16.32
N ASP A 404 51.88 -0.86 15.98
CA ASP A 404 52.39 0.51 16.02
C ASP A 404 52.25 1.27 14.69
N ARG A 405 51.66 0.65 13.67
CA ARG A 405 51.44 1.31 12.39
C ARG A 405 50.25 2.27 12.46
N ARG A 406 50.43 3.48 11.90
CA ARG A 406 49.37 4.48 11.72
C ARG A 406 48.25 3.96 10.82
N ILE A 407 48.61 3.13 9.84
CA ILE A 407 47.67 2.45 8.92
C ILE A 407 47.28 1.12 9.54
N ASN A 408 46.08 1.08 10.08
CA ASN A 408 45.43 -0.12 10.66
C ASN A 408 44.11 -0.42 10.00
N GLY A 409 43.40 -1.44 10.45
CA GLY A 409 42.10 -1.84 9.88
C GLY A 409 41.06 -0.73 9.86
N SER A 410 41.00 0.11 10.90
CA SER A 410 40.16 1.30 10.99
C SER A 410 40.51 2.35 9.94
N TRP A 411 41.81 2.65 9.78
CA TRP A 411 42.25 3.55 8.70
C TRP A 411 41.91 3.02 7.34
N ILE A 412 42.12 1.73 7.07
CA ILE A 412 41.82 1.07 5.78
C ILE A 412 40.36 1.20 5.41
N ILE A 413 39.43 0.88 6.33
CA ILE A 413 37.99 0.93 6.00
C ILE A 413 37.49 2.37 5.80
N ARG A 414 38.04 3.33 6.55
CA ARG A 414 37.75 4.75 6.41
C ARG A 414 38.26 5.30 5.07
N ALA A 415 39.51 4.95 4.69
CA ALA A 415 40.11 5.33 3.41
C ALA A 415 39.31 4.72 2.24
N ALA A 416 39.05 3.41 2.26
CA ALA A 416 38.25 2.72 1.26
C ALA A 416 36.84 3.33 1.14
N GLY A 417 36.17 3.59 2.29
CA GLY A 417 34.86 4.20 2.34
C GLY A 417 34.82 5.61 1.75
N SER A 418 35.90 6.38 1.89
CA SER A 418 36.04 7.71 1.32
C SER A 418 36.24 7.69 -0.19
N ILE A 419 36.97 6.70 -0.71
CA ILE A 419 37.20 6.51 -2.15
C ILE A 419 35.94 5.97 -2.84
N GLU A 420 35.35 4.95 -2.28
CA GLU A 420 34.16 4.27 -2.84
C GLU A 420 32.91 5.16 -2.83
N ALA A 421 32.90 6.27 -2.11
CA ALA A 421 31.83 7.26 -2.19
C ALA A 421 31.69 7.89 -3.58
N TYR A 422 32.70 7.80 -4.42
CA TYR A 422 32.69 8.32 -5.78
C TYR A 422 32.27 7.28 -6.81
N SER A 423 32.07 6.00 -6.40
CA SER A 423 31.67 4.91 -7.29
C SER A 423 30.17 4.64 -7.25
N MET A 424 29.64 4.23 -8.41
CA MET A 424 28.25 3.76 -8.57
C MET A 424 28.13 2.24 -8.38
N HIS A 425 29.23 1.52 -8.12
CA HIS A 425 29.23 0.07 -7.98
C HIS A 425 28.44 -0.38 -6.75
N ILE A 426 27.78 -1.55 -6.84
CA ILE A 426 26.93 -2.06 -5.76
C ILE A 426 27.68 -2.26 -4.42
N LEU A 427 28.94 -2.68 -4.47
CA LEU A 427 29.78 -2.86 -3.29
C LEU A 427 30.21 -1.53 -2.67
N ALA A 428 30.34 -0.48 -3.48
CA ALA A 428 30.81 0.83 -3.09
C ALA A 428 29.94 1.46 -1.99
N LYS A 429 28.63 1.31 -2.11
CA LYS A 429 27.69 1.81 -1.09
C LYS A 429 27.91 1.14 0.27
N GLY A 430 28.13 -0.17 0.29
CA GLY A 430 28.40 -0.94 1.50
C GLY A 430 29.73 -0.56 2.16
N ILE A 431 30.79 -0.39 1.35
CA ILE A 431 32.11 0.02 1.81
C ILE A 431 32.07 1.46 2.33
N SER A 432 31.43 2.37 1.58
CA SER A 432 31.26 3.76 2.01
C SER A 432 30.46 3.89 3.31
N ALA A 433 29.38 3.07 3.48
CA ALA A 433 28.63 3.02 4.72
C ALA A 433 29.45 2.48 5.90
N ALA A 434 30.32 1.50 5.67
CA ALA A 434 31.21 0.97 6.69
C ALA A 434 32.25 2.03 7.11
N GLY A 435 32.86 2.76 6.17
CA GLY A 435 33.78 3.86 6.48
C GLY A 435 33.11 4.95 7.31
N ARG A 436 31.87 5.37 6.95
CA ARG A 436 31.10 6.36 7.73
C ARG A 436 30.78 5.88 9.15
N ARG A 437 30.46 4.60 9.33
CA ARG A 437 30.23 4.02 10.67
C ARG A 437 31.47 4.08 11.54
N GLU A 438 32.61 3.81 10.95
CA GLU A 438 33.91 3.86 11.62
C GLU A 438 34.27 5.30 12.00
N ASP A 439 34.08 6.28 11.08
CA ASP A 439 34.29 7.70 11.39
C ASP A 439 33.38 8.16 12.54
N ALA A 440 32.10 7.76 12.54
CA ALA A 440 31.16 8.10 13.61
C ALA A 440 31.53 7.45 14.96
N PHE A 441 32.02 6.20 14.94
CA PHE A 441 32.40 5.47 16.15
C PHE A 441 33.59 6.14 16.84
N PHE A 442 34.59 6.61 16.07
CA PHE A 442 35.77 7.30 16.64
C PHE A 442 35.60 8.81 16.77
N GLY A 443 34.46 9.38 16.32
CA GLY A 443 34.25 10.83 16.32
C GLY A 443 35.21 11.57 15.39
N THR A 444 35.69 10.94 14.34
CA THR A 444 36.67 11.49 13.39
C THR A 444 35.97 12.05 12.14
N GLU A 445 36.59 13.12 11.58
CA GLU A 445 36.13 13.62 10.28
C GLU A 445 36.42 12.63 9.15
N ARG A 446 35.57 12.68 8.12
CA ARG A 446 35.76 11.88 6.93
C ARG A 446 37.08 12.21 6.24
N MET A 447 37.81 11.20 5.82
CA MET A 447 39.03 11.38 5.03
C MET A 447 38.70 11.98 3.67
N ILE A 448 39.53 12.89 3.19
CA ILE A 448 39.37 13.55 1.89
C ILE A 448 40.13 12.74 0.84
N ALA A 449 39.39 12.17 -0.13
CA ALA A 449 39.96 11.55 -1.29
C ALA A 449 40.26 12.62 -2.36
N ARG A 450 41.48 12.64 -2.87
CA ARG A 450 41.91 13.52 -3.96
C ARG A 450 42.32 12.68 -5.15
N ASP A 451 42.25 13.29 -6.35
CA ASP A 451 42.67 12.65 -7.60
C ASP A 451 42.05 11.30 -7.83
N VAL A 452 40.71 11.21 -7.55
CA VAL A 452 39.98 9.97 -7.68
C VAL A 452 39.82 9.57 -9.15
N SER A 453 40.24 8.36 -9.47
CA SER A 453 40.14 7.79 -10.81
C SER A 453 39.52 6.41 -10.71
N GLU A 454 38.44 6.16 -11.44
CA GLU A 454 37.76 4.87 -11.54
C GLU A 454 38.10 4.18 -12.84
N LEU A 455 38.54 2.92 -12.77
CA LEU A 455 38.68 2.04 -13.91
C LEU A 455 37.52 1.05 -13.91
N PRO A 456 36.56 1.20 -14.84
CA PRO A 456 35.32 0.38 -14.81
C PRO A 456 35.61 -1.12 -14.79
N GLY A 457 34.94 -1.83 -13.85
CA GLY A 457 35.07 -3.27 -13.66
C GLY A 457 36.36 -3.73 -12.96
N GLN A 458 37.26 -2.82 -12.60
CA GLN A 458 38.50 -3.15 -11.91
C GLN A 458 38.57 -2.52 -10.51
N GLY A 459 38.35 -1.21 -10.37
CA GLY A 459 38.41 -0.53 -9.10
C GLY A 459 38.71 0.96 -9.20
N LEU A 460 38.97 1.58 -8.04
CA LEU A 460 39.26 2.99 -7.90
C LEU A 460 40.64 3.21 -7.32
N SER A 461 41.27 4.34 -7.69
CA SER A 461 42.50 4.84 -7.09
C SER A 461 42.34 6.30 -6.67
N ALA A 462 42.89 6.67 -5.52
CA ALA A 462 42.87 8.03 -5.02
C ALA A 462 44.06 8.31 -4.09
N GLN A 463 44.30 9.60 -3.80
CA GLN A 463 45.21 10.00 -2.74
C GLN A 463 44.47 10.31 -1.45
N ILE A 464 44.88 9.65 -0.37
CA ILE A 464 44.34 9.84 1.00
C ILE A 464 45.51 10.16 1.93
N GLU A 465 45.50 11.32 2.57
CA GLU A 465 46.55 11.75 3.53
C GLU A 465 48.00 11.62 2.98
N GLY A 466 48.18 11.79 1.67
CA GLY A 466 49.49 11.67 0.99
C GLY A 466 49.86 10.24 0.59
N TYR A 467 49.00 9.24 0.86
CA TYR A 467 49.20 7.87 0.38
C TYR A 467 48.37 7.62 -0.86
N GLN A 468 48.94 6.91 -1.86
CA GLN A 468 48.16 6.38 -2.97
C GLN A 468 47.44 5.13 -2.55
N VAL A 469 46.13 5.16 -2.60
CA VAL A 469 45.29 4.02 -2.19
C VAL A 469 44.53 3.53 -3.42
N ARG A 470 44.48 2.20 -3.62
CA ARG A 470 43.65 1.56 -4.62
C ARG A 470 42.69 0.62 -3.94
N VAL A 471 41.46 0.57 -4.43
CA VAL A 471 40.38 -0.30 -3.94
C VAL A 471 39.77 -1.01 -5.14
N GLY A 472 39.69 -2.35 -5.14
CA GLY A 472 39.12 -3.08 -6.26
C GLY A 472 39.54 -4.55 -6.29
N ARG A 473 39.60 -5.09 -7.49
CA ARG A 473 40.02 -6.48 -7.73
C ARG A 473 41.48 -6.67 -7.41
N LEU A 474 41.88 -7.90 -7.08
CA LEU A 474 43.25 -8.23 -6.70
C LEU A 474 44.25 -7.84 -7.81
N ASP A 475 43.95 -8.18 -9.06
CA ASP A 475 44.79 -7.86 -10.24
C ASP A 475 44.96 -6.34 -10.50
N PHE A 476 44.03 -5.53 -10.03
CA PHE A 476 44.11 -4.07 -10.13
C PHE A 476 44.91 -3.43 -8.98
N VAL A 477 44.83 -3.98 -7.79
CA VAL A 477 45.47 -3.39 -6.60
C VAL A 477 46.89 -3.92 -6.34
N ASP A 478 47.15 -5.20 -6.67
CA ASP A 478 48.48 -5.83 -6.55
C ASP A 478 49.31 -5.64 -7.84
N ILE A 479 49.90 -4.46 -7.97
CA ILE A 479 50.64 -4.07 -9.19
C ILE A 479 51.83 -4.99 -9.45
N MET A 480 52.44 -5.53 -8.40
CA MET A 480 53.63 -6.37 -8.53
C MET A 480 53.30 -7.84 -8.78
N GLY A 481 52.00 -8.22 -8.68
CA GLY A 481 51.55 -9.62 -8.86
C GLY A 481 52.20 -10.56 -7.86
N ALA A 482 52.55 -10.08 -6.66
CA ALA A 482 53.26 -10.83 -5.63
C ALA A 482 52.36 -11.67 -4.76
N HIS A 483 51.05 -11.40 -4.78
CA HIS A 483 50.10 -11.99 -3.85
C HIS A 483 49.00 -12.77 -4.58
N THR A 484 48.44 -13.72 -3.86
CA THR A 484 47.32 -14.54 -4.33
C THR A 484 46.15 -14.47 -3.34
N THR A 485 44.98 -14.97 -3.76
CA THR A 485 43.83 -15.09 -2.86
C THR A 485 44.13 -16.07 -1.68
N GLY A 486 45.16 -16.92 -1.80
CA GLY A 486 45.58 -17.84 -0.78
C GLY A 486 46.31 -17.22 0.42
N ASP A 487 46.73 -15.95 0.29
CA ASP A 487 47.36 -15.18 1.38
C ASP A 487 46.34 -14.70 2.45
N PHE A 488 45.07 -14.88 2.17
CA PHE A 488 43.95 -14.55 3.04
C PHE A 488 43.14 -15.80 3.44
N SER A 489 42.33 -15.67 4.48
CA SER A 489 41.42 -16.71 4.91
C SER A 489 40.47 -17.15 3.78
N PRO A 490 40.07 -18.45 3.69
CA PRO A 490 39.07 -18.85 2.68
C PRO A 490 37.76 -18.11 2.82
N LEU A 491 37.21 -17.64 1.70
CA LEU A 491 35.88 -17.00 1.69
C LEU A 491 34.78 -18.05 1.86
N ARG A 492 33.72 -17.69 2.57
CA ARG A 492 32.48 -18.46 2.57
C ARG A 492 31.77 -18.35 1.22
N ALA A 493 30.87 -19.24 0.94
CA ALA A 493 30.16 -19.27 -0.35
C ALA A 493 29.29 -18.02 -0.62
N ASP A 494 28.86 -17.31 0.45
CA ASP A 494 28.05 -16.09 0.42
C ASP A 494 28.88 -14.79 0.52
N GLU A 495 30.22 -14.91 0.57
CA GLU A 495 31.13 -13.77 0.73
C GLU A 495 31.72 -13.30 -0.60
N MET A 496 31.89 -12.00 -0.71
CA MET A 496 32.58 -11.30 -1.78
C MET A 496 33.79 -10.58 -1.22
N ALA A 497 34.84 -10.42 -2.04
CA ALA A 497 36.06 -9.73 -1.63
C ALA A 497 36.35 -8.51 -2.48
N THR A 498 36.84 -7.46 -1.82
CA THR A 498 37.49 -6.32 -2.42
C THR A 498 38.85 -6.13 -1.74
N TYR A 499 39.88 -5.79 -2.52
CA TYR A 499 41.25 -5.68 -2.01
C TYR A 499 41.68 -4.21 -1.99
N ILE A 500 42.64 -3.91 -1.11
CA ILE A 500 43.16 -2.56 -0.92
C ILE A 500 44.67 -2.60 -0.93
N SER A 501 45.27 -1.70 -1.72
CA SER A 501 46.71 -1.43 -1.66
C SER A 501 46.98 0.00 -1.26
N VAL A 502 48.13 0.20 -0.60
CA VAL A 502 48.65 1.49 -0.19
C VAL A 502 50.06 1.65 -0.77
N ASN A 503 50.29 2.71 -1.53
CA ASN A 503 51.52 2.98 -2.27
C ASN A 503 52.00 1.81 -3.15
N GLY A 504 51.02 1.07 -3.74
CA GLY A 504 51.27 -0.04 -4.63
C GLY A 504 51.55 -1.39 -3.95
N GLU A 505 51.59 -1.46 -2.62
CA GLU A 505 51.72 -2.68 -1.84
C GLU A 505 50.34 -3.13 -1.33
N LEU A 506 49.97 -4.41 -1.55
CA LEU A 506 48.73 -4.96 -1.05
C LEU A 506 48.70 -4.93 0.49
N ALA A 507 47.64 -4.30 1.04
CA ALA A 507 47.53 -4.08 2.48
C ALA A 507 46.44 -4.92 3.14
N ALA A 508 45.27 -5.03 2.49
CA ALA A 508 44.10 -5.64 3.11
C ALA A 508 43.12 -6.24 2.11
N ARG A 509 42.27 -7.09 2.64
CA ARG A 509 41.03 -7.56 2.01
C ARG A 509 39.82 -7.11 2.84
N LEU A 510 38.82 -6.55 2.19
CA LEU A 510 37.47 -6.35 2.74
C LEU A 510 36.59 -7.51 2.30
N THR A 511 35.99 -8.20 3.25
CA THR A 511 34.99 -9.22 2.99
C THR A 511 33.60 -8.60 3.14
N LEU A 512 32.79 -8.79 2.12
CA LEU A 512 31.39 -8.30 2.09
C LEU A 512 30.44 -9.46 1.90
N ARG A 513 29.25 -9.36 2.45
CA ARG A 513 28.16 -10.31 2.20
C ARG A 513 26.80 -9.64 2.27
N ASP A 514 25.80 -10.30 1.68
CA ASP A 514 24.41 -9.97 1.89
C ASP A 514 24.00 -10.42 3.29
N VAL A 515 23.84 -9.46 4.19
CA VAL A 515 23.50 -9.73 5.59
C VAL A 515 21.97 -9.90 5.71
N PRO A 516 21.50 -11.03 6.26
CA PRO A 516 20.08 -11.19 6.58
C PRO A 516 19.61 -10.09 7.53
N ARG A 517 18.37 -9.63 7.37
CA ARG A 517 17.76 -8.67 8.29
C ARG A 517 17.70 -9.28 9.71
N SER A 518 18.00 -8.48 10.70
CA SER A 518 18.09 -8.93 12.10
C SER A 518 16.81 -9.61 12.61
N ASN A 519 15.65 -9.22 12.10
CA ASN A 519 14.33 -9.74 12.47
C ASN A 519 13.80 -10.83 11.54
N ALA A 520 14.52 -11.19 10.44
CA ALA A 520 14.02 -12.13 9.44
C ALA A 520 13.63 -13.49 10.03
N ARG A 521 14.50 -14.10 10.85
CA ARG A 521 14.24 -15.39 11.51
C ARG A 521 12.99 -15.34 12.41
N GLU A 522 12.82 -14.26 13.15
CA GLU A 522 11.64 -14.08 14.02
C GLU A 522 10.36 -13.96 13.19
N VAL A 523 10.38 -13.13 12.15
CA VAL A 523 9.25 -12.94 11.23
C VAL A 523 8.83 -14.26 10.58
N ILE A 524 9.77 -15.05 10.08
CA ILE A 524 9.50 -16.38 9.49
C ILE A 524 8.86 -17.31 10.54
N SER A 525 9.37 -17.33 11.77
CA SER A 525 8.79 -18.13 12.86
C SER A 525 7.36 -17.71 13.20
N GLN A 526 7.07 -16.42 13.13
CA GLN A 526 5.73 -15.88 13.37
C GLN A 526 4.73 -16.27 12.28
N PHE A 527 5.14 -16.35 11.00
CA PHE A 527 4.29 -16.85 9.91
C PHE A 527 3.78 -18.26 10.18
N ARG A 528 4.67 -19.16 10.61
CA ARG A 528 4.28 -20.54 10.97
C ARG A 528 3.25 -20.57 12.11
N ARG A 529 3.41 -19.71 13.14
CA ARG A 529 2.44 -19.57 14.24
C ARG A 529 1.12 -18.97 13.76
N GLN A 530 1.13 -18.15 12.71
CA GLN A 530 -0.06 -17.58 12.09
C GLN A 530 -0.76 -18.53 11.10
N GLY A 531 -0.29 -19.77 10.93
CA GLY A 531 -0.93 -20.78 10.10
C GLY A 531 -0.50 -20.77 8.63
N VAL A 532 0.58 -20.06 8.29
CA VAL A 532 1.24 -20.21 6.99
C VAL A 532 1.87 -21.59 6.92
N LYS A 533 1.52 -22.36 5.88
CA LYS A 533 1.96 -23.77 5.72
C LYS A 533 3.33 -23.87 5.07
N HIS A 534 3.59 -23.03 4.07
CA HIS A 534 4.82 -23.06 3.27
C HIS A 534 5.45 -21.67 3.21
N VAL A 535 6.75 -21.64 3.44
CA VAL A 535 7.59 -20.44 3.27
C VAL A 535 8.75 -20.85 2.38
N THR A 536 8.83 -20.25 1.20
CA THR A 536 9.79 -20.57 0.15
C THR A 536 10.64 -19.36 -0.18
N MET A 537 11.95 -19.52 -0.29
CA MET A 537 12.88 -18.52 -0.82
C MET A 537 13.06 -18.72 -2.31
N LEU A 538 12.90 -17.66 -3.11
CA LEU A 538 13.16 -17.64 -4.57
C LEU A 538 14.33 -16.69 -4.85
N THR A 539 15.37 -17.17 -5.54
CA THR A 539 16.53 -16.32 -5.89
C THR A 539 17.20 -16.77 -7.18
N GLY A 540 17.81 -15.81 -7.89
CA GLY A 540 18.69 -16.09 -9.02
C GLY A 540 20.12 -16.48 -8.63
N ASP A 541 20.45 -16.38 -7.33
CA ASP A 541 21.79 -16.66 -6.82
C ASP A 541 22.13 -18.14 -6.84
N ARG A 542 23.43 -18.43 -6.66
CA ARG A 542 23.94 -19.79 -6.59
C ARG A 542 23.41 -20.56 -5.38
N PRO A 543 23.18 -21.88 -5.49
CA PRO A 543 22.66 -22.69 -4.39
C PRO A 543 23.50 -22.60 -3.11
N GLU A 544 24.83 -22.57 -3.23
CA GLU A 544 25.75 -22.57 -2.11
C GLU A 544 25.63 -21.28 -1.28
N SER A 545 25.58 -20.12 -1.95
CA SER A 545 25.38 -18.79 -1.32
C SER A 545 23.99 -18.70 -0.68
N THR A 546 22.98 -19.22 -1.36
CA THR A 546 21.59 -19.15 -0.88
C THR A 546 21.36 -20.02 0.35
N ALA A 547 22.01 -21.20 0.42
CA ALA A 547 21.88 -22.12 1.55
C ALA A 547 22.29 -21.48 2.88
N VAL A 548 23.36 -20.68 2.88
CA VAL A 548 23.83 -19.96 4.07
C VAL A 548 22.77 -18.98 4.59
N VAL A 549 22.23 -18.14 3.70
CA VAL A 549 21.19 -17.16 4.05
C VAL A 549 19.92 -17.88 4.52
N ALA A 550 19.53 -18.97 3.87
CA ALA A 550 18.34 -19.74 4.22
C ALA A 550 18.43 -20.34 5.63
N GLU A 551 19.59 -20.86 6.01
CA GLU A 551 19.88 -21.37 7.35
C GLU A 551 19.81 -20.22 8.39
N ASP A 552 20.40 -19.06 8.08
CA ASP A 552 20.39 -17.88 8.94
C ASP A 552 18.96 -17.40 9.22
N VAL A 553 18.05 -17.42 8.24
CA VAL A 553 16.65 -16.99 8.40
C VAL A 553 15.69 -18.11 8.78
N GLY A 554 16.11 -19.37 8.72
CA GLY A 554 15.31 -20.54 9.09
C GLY A 554 14.28 -20.97 8.04
N ILE A 555 14.56 -20.76 6.73
CA ILE A 555 13.77 -21.25 5.61
C ILE A 555 14.39 -22.57 5.10
N THR A 556 13.55 -23.59 4.94
CA THR A 556 13.96 -24.91 4.46
C THR A 556 13.63 -25.18 3.00
N ASP A 557 12.60 -24.52 2.45
CA ASP A 557 12.25 -24.63 1.03
C ASP A 557 12.94 -23.49 0.26
N VAL A 558 13.97 -23.85 -0.50
CA VAL A 558 14.82 -22.90 -1.22
C VAL A 558 14.87 -23.29 -2.69
N ARG A 559 14.64 -22.30 -3.56
CA ARG A 559 14.77 -22.44 -5.00
C ARG A 559 15.78 -21.41 -5.50
N ALA A 560 16.97 -21.88 -5.79
CA ALA A 560 18.11 -21.07 -6.23
C ALA A 560 18.34 -21.16 -7.73
N ALA A 561 19.22 -20.31 -8.28
CA ALA A 561 19.59 -20.24 -9.69
C ALA A 561 18.37 -20.07 -10.63
N LEU A 562 17.33 -19.35 -10.19
CA LEU A 562 16.09 -19.14 -10.95
C LEU A 562 16.20 -17.95 -11.90
N LEU A 563 15.75 -18.14 -13.12
CA LEU A 563 15.43 -17.01 -14.02
C LEU A 563 14.12 -16.33 -13.59
N PRO A 564 13.85 -15.08 -14.01
CA PRO A 564 12.60 -14.39 -13.68
C PRO A 564 11.34 -15.18 -14.06
N GLU A 565 11.37 -15.91 -15.19
CA GLU A 565 10.28 -16.78 -15.61
C GLU A 565 10.08 -17.98 -14.68
N ASP A 566 11.15 -18.53 -14.13
CA ASP A 566 11.08 -19.65 -13.18
C ASP A 566 10.47 -19.21 -11.86
N LYS A 567 10.84 -18.03 -11.36
CA LYS A 567 10.23 -17.41 -10.17
C LYS A 567 8.72 -17.22 -10.39
N TYR A 568 8.32 -16.65 -11.53
CA TYR A 568 6.91 -16.48 -11.89
C TYR A 568 6.16 -17.80 -11.91
N ASN A 569 6.73 -18.81 -12.56
CA ASN A 569 6.14 -20.13 -12.66
C ASN A 569 6.04 -20.81 -11.29
N ALA A 570 7.04 -20.65 -10.40
CA ALA A 570 7.02 -21.20 -9.05
C ALA A 570 5.80 -20.74 -8.26
N VAL A 571 5.49 -19.44 -8.30
CA VAL A 571 4.32 -18.87 -7.62
C VAL A 571 3.01 -19.35 -8.26
N ARG A 572 2.96 -19.38 -9.60
CA ARG A 572 1.76 -19.80 -10.35
C ARG A 572 1.45 -21.28 -10.19
N TYR A 573 2.47 -22.15 -10.16
CA TYR A 573 2.29 -23.59 -10.00
C TYR A 573 1.87 -23.98 -8.58
N ALA A 574 2.26 -23.23 -7.55
CA ALA A 574 1.78 -23.46 -6.19
C ALA A 574 0.25 -23.40 -6.09
N LYS A 575 -0.39 -22.53 -6.87
CA LYS A 575 -1.86 -22.49 -6.99
C LYS A 575 -2.48 -23.71 -7.64
N LYS A 576 -1.74 -24.39 -8.54
CA LYS A 576 -2.26 -25.54 -9.34
C LYS A 576 -1.92 -26.88 -8.72
N ALA A 577 -0.83 -26.97 -7.99
CA ALA A 577 -0.28 -28.24 -7.48
C ALA A 577 -1.00 -28.74 -6.21
N ASP A 578 -1.55 -27.82 -5.41
CA ASP A 578 -2.27 -28.22 -4.20
C ASP A 578 -3.72 -28.56 -4.56
N LYS A 579 -4.09 -29.84 -4.37
CA LYS A 579 -5.46 -30.34 -4.59
C LYS A 579 -6.49 -29.69 -3.67
N ASP A 580 -6.04 -29.04 -2.60
CA ASP A 580 -6.85 -28.18 -1.74
C ASP A 580 -7.14 -26.86 -2.45
N LYS A 581 -8.39 -26.64 -2.82
CA LYS A 581 -8.90 -25.45 -3.53
C LYS A 581 -8.71 -24.12 -2.77
N ASN A 582 -8.02 -24.11 -1.62
CA ASN A 582 -7.89 -22.98 -0.71
C ASN A 582 -6.44 -22.48 -0.55
N VAL A 583 -5.62 -22.56 -1.61
CA VAL A 583 -4.28 -21.99 -1.59
C VAL A 583 -4.35 -20.50 -1.89
N THR A 584 -3.93 -19.67 -0.95
CA THR A 584 -3.69 -18.23 -1.15
C THR A 584 -2.19 -17.98 -1.06
N THR A 585 -1.63 -17.49 -2.14
CA THR A 585 -0.20 -17.20 -2.28
C THR A 585 0.10 -15.75 -1.95
N MET A 586 1.23 -15.51 -1.28
CA MET A 586 1.79 -14.18 -1.06
C MET A 586 3.22 -14.13 -1.58
N MET A 587 3.57 -13.12 -2.36
CA MET A 587 4.93 -12.83 -2.79
C MET A 587 5.41 -11.55 -2.14
N VAL A 588 6.63 -11.59 -1.58
CA VAL A 588 7.32 -10.44 -0.98
C VAL A 588 8.61 -10.19 -1.74
N GLY A 589 8.78 -8.97 -2.23
CA GLY A 589 9.96 -8.54 -2.99
C GLY A 589 10.21 -7.03 -2.81
N ASP A 590 11.39 -6.54 -3.21
CA ASP A 590 11.77 -5.12 -3.15
C ASP A 590 12.07 -4.53 -4.53
N GLY A 591 12.38 -5.39 -5.49
CA GLY A 591 13.07 -5.04 -6.72
C GLY A 591 12.19 -4.72 -7.92
N VAL A 592 12.79 -4.01 -8.85
CA VAL A 592 12.26 -3.75 -10.19
C VAL A 592 12.03 -5.06 -10.96
N ASN A 593 12.86 -6.08 -10.68
CA ASN A 593 12.84 -7.36 -11.38
C ASN A 593 11.72 -8.30 -10.90
N ASP A 594 11.12 -8.03 -9.75
CA ASP A 594 10.09 -8.91 -9.14
C ASP A 594 8.66 -8.51 -9.53
N ALA A 595 8.45 -7.41 -10.27
CA ALA A 595 7.14 -6.94 -10.66
C ALA A 595 6.26 -8.04 -11.34
N PRO A 596 6.78 -8.86 -12.28
CA PRO A 596 6.00 -9.95 -12.88
C PRO A 596 5.65 -11.05 -11.86
N VAL A 597 6.56 -11.35 -10.92
CA VAL A 597 6.37 -12.38 -9.90
C VAL A 597 5.36 -11.92 -8.85
N LEU A 598 5.43 -10.65 -8.44
CA LEU A 598 4.45 -9.99 -7.57
C LEU A 598 3.05 -10.04 -8.18
N ALA A 599 2.91 -9.76 -9.48
CA ALA A 599 1.63 -9.84 -10.18
C ALA A 599 1.05 -11.27 -10.26
N ALA A 600 1.86 -12.30 -10.16
CA ALA A 600 1.42 -13.70 -10.19
C ALA A 600 0.78 -14.17 -8.89
N ALA A 601 1.11 -13.56 -7.75
CA ALA A 601 0.60 -13.92 -6.43
C ALA A 601 -0.82 -13.38 -6.18
N ASP A 602 -1.56 -14.01 -5.24
CA ASP A 602 -2.87 -13.49 -4.78
C ASP A 602 -2.71 -12.24 -3.92
N VAL A 603 -1.62 -12.18 -3.17
CA VAL A 603 -1.20 -11.04 -2.36
C VAL A 603 0.23 -10.69 -2.73
N SER A 604 0.45 -9.47 -3.15
CA SER A 604 1.77 -8.96 -3.46
C SER A 604 2.20 -7.88 -2.47
N VAL A 605 3.40 -8.02 -1.91
CA VAL A 605 3.98 -7.12 -0.92
C VAL A 605 5.30 -6.59 -1.44
N ALA A 606 5.42 -5.27 -1.56
CA ALA A 606 6.68 -4.62 -1.83
C ALA A 606 7.25 -4.02 -0.54
N MET A 607 8.54 -4.22 -0.34
CA MET A 607 9.30 -3.53 0.69
C MET A 607 10.02 -2.35 0.07
N THR A 608 10.01 -1.20 0.70
CA THR A 608 10.66 0.00 0.19
C THR A 608 11.18 0.88 1.34
N ASP A 609 12.29 1.52 1.08
CA ASP A 609 12.84 2.60 1.89
C ASP A 609 12.20 3.97 1.61
N GLY A 610 11.04 3.96 0.91
CA GLY A 610 10.38 5.15 0.40
C GLY A 610 10.68 5.42 -1.08
N SER A 611 11.57 4.64 -1.75
CA SER A 611 11.82 4.77 -3.18
C SER A 611 10.66 4.22 -4.00
N ASN A 612 10.34 4.90 -5.11
CA ASN A 612 9.33 4.44 -6.05
C ASN A 612 9.96 3.44 -7.03
N THR A 613 9.77 2.16 -6.76
CA THR A 613 10.24 1.07 -7.60
C THR A 613 9.10 0.49 -8.44
N ALA A 614 9.40 -0.22 -9.52
CA ALA A 614 8.39 -0.97 -10.27
C ALA A 614 7.64 -1.98 -9.39
N ALA A 615 8.32 -2.56 -8.38
CA ALA A 615 7.69 -3.42 -7.39
C ALA A 615 6.67 -2.66 -6.54
N SER A 616 7.01 -1.47 -6.04
CA SER A 616 6.08 -0.66 -5.25
C SER A 616 4.87 -0.20 -6.08
N GLN A 617 5.01 -0.02 -7.40
CA GLN A 617 3.89 0.29 -8.28
C GLN A 617 2.98 -0.92 -8.54
N THR A 618 3.55 -2.11 -8.68
CA THR A 618 2.82 -3.35 -8.99
C THR A 618 2.19 -3.99 -7.76
N ALA A 619 2.85 -3.91 -6.61
CA ALA A 619 2.39 -4.57 -5.39
C ALA A 619 1.07 -3.97 -4.86
N GLN A 620 0.25 -4.83 -4.28
CA GLN A 620 -1.01 -4.46 -3.63
C GLN A 620 -0.80 -3.92 -2.21
N ILE A 621 0.31 -4.29 -1.57
CA ILE A 621 0.74 -3.84 -0.25
C ILE A 621 2.13 -3.26 -0.37
N VAL A 622 2.36 -2.09 0.22
CA VAL A 622 3.67 -1.45 0.29
C VAL A 622 4.03 -1.21 1.76
N ILE A 623 5.17 -1.74 2.19
CA ILE A 623 5.72 -1.53 3.53
C ILE A 623 6.77 -0.44 3.42
N MET A 624 6.53 0.70 4.07
CA MET A 624 7.29 1.94 3.89
C MET A 624 8.52 2.06 4.78
N ASN A 625 8.65 1.24 5.82
CA ASN A 625 9.69 1.35 6.83
C ASN A 625 10.78 0.28 6.71
N ASP A 626 10.90 -0.37 5.58
CA ASP A 626 11.89 -1.41 5.29
C ASP A 626 12.01 -2.50 6.40
N ASP A 627 10.90 -2.73 7.14
CA ASP A 627 10.82 -3.67 8.27
C ASP A 627 9.93 -4.86 7.92
N LEU A 628 10.52 -6.06 7.84
CA LEU A 628 9.80 -7.32 7.59
C LEU A 628 8.66 -7.57 8.60
N SER A 629 8.76 -7.07 9.84
CA SER A 629 7.70 -7.23 10.85
C SER A 629 6.38 -6.61 10.42
N GLY A 630 6.42 -5.64 9.51
CA GLY A 630 5.25 -5.01 8.90
C GLY A 630 4.31 -6.02 8.25
N ILE A 631 4.84 -7.11 7.66
CA ILE A 631 4.01 -8.16 7.04
C ILE A 631 3.17 -8.89 8.09
N ASN A 632 3.78 -9.28 9.22
CA ASN A 632 3.06 -9.93 10.32
C ASN A 632 2.02 -9.01 10.96
N LYS A 633 2.35 -7.70 11.09
CA LYS A 633 1.41 -6.68 11.54
C LYS A 633 0.23 -6.57 10.56
N ALA A 634 0.50 -6.59 9.24
CA ALA A 634 -0.54 -6.54 8.21
C ALA A 634 -1.52 -7.72 8.34
N ILE A 635 -1.03 -8.94 8.45
CA ILE A 635 -1.85 -10.14 8.64
C ILE A 635 -2.67 -10.05 9.93
N THR A 636 -2.06 -9.63 11.03
CA THR A 636 -2.71 -9.54 12.34
C THR A 636 -3.84 -8.51 12.35
N ILE A 637 -3.58 -7.31 11.80
CA ILE A 637 -4.57 -6.24 11.68
C ILE A 637 -5.70 -6.67 10.75
N SER A 638 -5.38 -7.29 9.61
CA SER A 638 -6.37 -7.78 8.64
C SER A 638 -7.29 -8.84 9.25
N ARG A 639 -6.76 -9.83 9.94
CA ARG A 639 -7.55 -10.86 10.63
C ARG A 639 -8.50 -10.28 11.68
N ARG A 640 -8.01 -9.29 12.44
CA ARG A 640 -8.85 -8.60 13.40
C ARG A 640 -9.95 -7.80 12.72
N THR A 641 -9.63 -7.07 11.65
CA THR A 641 -10.58 -6.28 10.87
C THR A 641 -11.71 -7.15 10.33
N VAL A 642 -11.36 -8.24 9.65
CA VAL A 642 -12.35 -9.19 9.11
C VAL A 642 -13.19 -9.84 10.22
N ARG A 643 -12.59 -10.20 11.35
CA ARG A 643 -13.33 -10.74 12.50
C ARG A 643 -14.35 -9.74 13.05
N ILE A 644 -13.96 -8.49 13.23
CA ILE A 644 -14.88 -7.43 13.72
C ILE A 644 -15.99 -7.19 12.70
N MET A 645 -15.66 -7.13 11.42
CA MET A 645 -16.63 -7.00 10.33
C MET A 645 -17.66 -8.15 10.38
N LEU A 646 -17.19 -9.40 10.45
CA LEU A 646 -18.07 -10.57 10.53
C LEU A 646 -18.97 -10.53 11.78
N GLN A 647 -18.42 -10.13 12.92
CA GLN A 647 -19.22 -9.99 14.15
C GLN A 647 -20.31 -8.93 14.01
N ALA A 648 -19.99 -7.76 13.42
CA ALA A 648 -20.95 -6.68 13.20
C ALA A 648 -22.07 -7.11 12.24
N VAL A 649 -21.71 -7.68 11.10
CA VAL A 649 -22.65 -8.07 10.05
C VAL A 649 -23.51 -9.24 10.49
N VAL A 650 -22.89 -10.34 10.92
CA VAL A 650 -23.64 -11.56 11.30
C VAL A 650 -24.47 -11.31 12.55
N GLY A 651 -23.94 -10.57 13.53
CA GLY A 651 -24.68 -10.19 14.74
C GLY A 651 -25.91 -9.33 14.43
N GLY A 652 -25.75 -8.31 13.57
CA GLY A 652 -26.86 -7.46 13.14
C GLY A 652 -27.94 -8.23 12.37
N LEU A 653 -27.54 -9.05 11.38
CA LEU A 653 -28.50 -9.85 10.61
C LEU A 653 -29.21 -10.91 11.46
N ALA A 654 -28.50 -11.53 12.40
CA ALA A 654 -29.10 -12.50 13.31
C ALA A 654 -30.14 -11.83 14.25
N ALA A 655 -29.79 -10.65 14.76
CA ALA A 655 -30.76 -9.87 15.58
C ALA A 655 -31.98 -9.48 14.74
N ALA A 656 -31.81 -8.97 13.53
CA ALA A 656 -32.91 -8.65 12.64
C ALA A 656 -33.79 -9.86 12.34
N LEU A 657 -33.20 -11.03 12.06
CA LEU A 657 -33.96 -12.27 11.83
C LEU A 657 -34.80 -12.68 13.03
N VAL A 658 -34.23 -12.61 14.24
CA VAL A 658 -34.99 -12.92 15.48
C VAL A 658 -36.18 -11.96 15.64
N PHE A 659 -35.96 -10.66 15.46
CA PHE A 659 -37.05 -9.69 15.58
C PHE A 659 -38.08 -9.81 14.45
N MET A 660 -37.69 -10.19 13.23
CA MET A 660 -38.63 -10.51 12.13
C MET A 660 -39.55 -11.68 12.51
N VAL A 661 -38.97 -12.74 13.06
CA VAL A 661 -39.78 -13.89 13.51
C VAL A 661 -40.74 -13.48 14.65
N VAL A 662 -40.29 -12.75 15.66
CA VAL A 662 -41.15 -12.26 16.73
C VAL A 662 -42.24 -11.32 16.19
N SER A 663 -41.90 -10.45 15.23
CA SER A 663 -42.83 -9.52 14.59
C SER A 663 -43.90 -10.22 13.77
N SER A 664 -43.58 -11.38 13.19
CA SER A 664 -44.55 -12.19 12.40
C SER A 664 -45.77 -12.64 13.23
N PHE A 665 -45.62 -12.78 14.53
CA PHE A 665 -46.71 -13.07 15.48
C PHE A 665 -47.50 -11.80 15.85
N GLY A 666 -47.10 -10.61 15.40
CA GLY A 666 -47.79 -9.36 15.69
C GLY A 666 -47.56 -8.77 17.06
N VAL A 667 -46.56 -9.25 17.76
CA VAL A 667 -46.16 -8.72 19.08
C VAL A 667 -45.54 -7.34 18.99
N ILE A 668 -44.85 -7.04 17.86
CA ILE A 668 -44.12 -5.78 17.66
C ILE A 668 -44.93 -4.89 16.72
N PRO A 669 -45.44 -3.73 17.19
CA PRO A 669 -46.05 -2.73 16.30
C PRO A 669 -45.05 -2.22 15.26
N THR A 670 -45.49 -1.88 14.06
CA THR A 670 -44.67 -1.49 12.93
C THR A 670 -43.71 -0.33 13.26
N ILE A 671 -44.14 0.68 14.01
CA ILE A 671 -43.33 1.81 14.46
C ILE A 671 -42.18 1.34 15.38
N ILE A 672 -42.50 0.45 16.34
CA ILE A 672 -41.49 -0.09 17.27
C ILE A 672 -40.51 -0.96 16.50
N GLY A 673 -40.95 -1.71 15.48
CA GLY A 673 -40.11 -2.49 14.60
C GLY A 673 -39.10 -1.62 13.86
N ALA A 674 -39.52 -0.46 13.32
CA ALA A 674 -38.65 0.48 12.68
C ALA A 674 -37.56 1.05 13.64
N LEU A 675 -37.93 1.39 14.86
CA LEU A 675 -36.98 1.88 15.88
C LEU A 675 -35.99 0.78 16.33
N ILE A 676 -36.44 -0.46 16.44
CA ILE A 676 -35.57 -1.61 16.75
C ILE A 676 -34.55 -1.79 15.63
N GLN A 677 -34.98 -1.70 14.39
CA GLN A 677 -34.06 -1.81 13.22
C GLN A 677 -32.98 -0.73 13.26
N GLU A 678 -33.34 0.53 13.51
CA GLU A 678 -32.39 1.63 13.67
C GLU A 678 -31.36 1.35 14.78
N LEU A 679 -31.81 0.78 15.91
CA LEU A 679 -30.93 0.44 17.01
C LEU A 679 -29.95 -0.70 16.63
N ILE A 680 -30.41 -1.69 15.86
CA ILE A 680 -29.56 -2.77 15.33
C ILE A 680 -28.48 -2.18 14.41
N ASP A 681 -28.88 -1.28 13.51
CA ASP A 681 -27.98 -0.65 12.54
C ASP A 681 -26.91 0.19 13.24
N ALA A 682 -27.30 1.08 14.15
CA ALA A 682 -26.41 1.89 14.94
C ALA A 682 -25.43 1.02 15.78
N SER A 683 -25.93 -0.05 16.41
CA SER A 683 -25.10 -0.97 17.20
C SER A 683 -24.07 -1.70 16.34
N SER A 684 -24.47 -2.14 15.14
CA SER A 684 -23.59 -2.82 14.19
C SER A 684 -22.48 -1.89 13.67
N ILE A 685 -22.81 -0.63 13.38
CA ILE A 685 -21.83 0.39 12.93
C ILE A 685 -20.84 0.72 14.06
N LEU A 686 -21.34 0.94 15.29
CA LEU A 686 -20.48 1.19 16.45
C LEU A 686 -19.54 0.02 16.74
N TRP A 687 -20.03 -1.22 16.54
CA TRP A 687 -19.18 -2.40 16.66
C TRP A 687 -18.10 -2.45 15.59
N ALA A 688 -18.44 -2.15 14.33
CA ALA A 688 -17.53 -2.11 13.21
C ALA A 688 -16.41 -1.06 13.37
N LEU A 689 -16.72 0.11 13.95
CA LEU A 689 -15.75 1.16 14.24
C LEU A 689 -14.62 0.70 15.17
N ARG A 690 -14.80 -0.37 15.95
CA ARG A 690 -13.73 -0.97 16.78
C ARG A 690 -12.52 -1.45 15.96
N ALA A 691 -12.68 -1.66 14.66
CA ALA A 691 -11.56 -2.00 13.77
C ALA A 691 -10.52 -0.88 13.67
N ALA A 692 -10.93 0.38 13.85
CA ALA A 692 -10.04 1.54 13.80
C ALA A 692 -9.21 1.76 15.07
N PHE A 693 -9.57 1.11 16.19
CA PHE A 693 -8.91 1.33 17.48
C PHE A 693 -7.99 0.17 17.86
N ASP A 694 -6.90 0.49 18.57
CA ASP A 694 -6.03 -0.53 19.12
C ASP A 694 -6.70 -1.28 20.29
N SER A 695 -6.47 -2.61 20.36
CA SER A 695 -6.81 -3.33 21.57
C SER A 695 -5.86 -2.89 22.69
N ARG A 696 -6.40 -2.43 23.82
CA ARG A 696 -5.62 -2.29 25.05
C ARG A 696 -5.03 -3.67 25.42
N GLY A 697 -3.83 -4.00 24.93
CA GLY A 697 -3.24 -5.30 25.23
C GLY A 697 -2.12 -5.80 24.33
N SER A 698 -1.73 -5.07 23.29
CA SER A 698 -0.50 -5.38 22.51
C SER A 698 0.55 -4.28 22.80
N ARG A 699 1.06 -4.25 24.02
CA ARG A 699 2.36 -3.67 24.33
C ARG A 699 3.38 -4.78 24.46
#